data_08384ad5a1bbece68eb69a7fc4bd72ce
#
_entry.id   08384ad5a1bbece68eb69a7fc4bd72ce
#
_cell.length_a   1.000
_cell.length_b   1.000
_cell.length_c   1.000
_cell.angle_alpha   90.00
_cell.angle_beta   90.00
_cell.angle_gamma   90.00
#
_symmetry.space_group_name_H-M   'P 1'
#
loop_
_entity.id
_entity.type
_entity.pdbx_description
1 polymer ?
#
loop_
_entity_poly.entity_id
_entity_poly.type
_entity_poly.pdbx_seq_one_letter_code
_entity_poly.pdbx_strand_id
1 'polypeptide(L)'
;MKKFNNQSYGSYVGRMNYGGAKFYRFALFPLMLLMLLFVPTRMVAQTDYDTSVTFSALAGSPEGMSEAENFKKLFDGKKTEGNSSKWCCSFYGRAYVIFEASKAGVPVGYTITTGNDNETWGGRNPLSWKLYGNNTGSNDAWELIDEVSDDKVLKDKNYTSYDFTCKCSTSYQYFKWEISAIHSGRTLQVGEFKLKLQTCSHKKADGSDALGEVIENVEPTCTEHGYTTHKCSICNSIVKVYKDDVLKPHTLTHHEAKAATCTEAGNIEYWQCSVCNKLFSDEATTKEFTDAASLVIPAKGHTFDREGNCTVCHYKDSRYALFNLEGITNVTITDNGSYPWQMLDLGADGMSAVSSYFTAESKGLMSNNYGKGHSTSEIEVKFNVVKPILFSFKYLISAKKSNSVIITLNDKLFDEIKGTEQKVYKSILNKGEYTLTLSYNIFDFVDEDNKGADRAFIYDLNTATTISDYVAELDATNTTLTFKKITSDNLESIDLSRLVIVNDEPMVKDMYDIETTNIKNIVFDESFKTYAPTSLSGFFNGCETLETISGLEYLNTANVKYMSDMFGGCQNLSSLDLSKFNTEKVTDMSGMFYGCQKLSSLDLSKFNTEKVTYMSSMFEDCQELSSLDLSNFNTKEVKQMNSMFLGCSALTSLDLSNFNTANVMDMGNMFLNCSVLSSLTLSNFNTEKVESMGKMFEGCSALTSLDLSNFNTKKVRYMASMFRACSALTTIYASDNFKTGQVTNSTGMFYGCKNLKGYSDSKTDHKKANCGTDGYFTPGCAYAEFDNATGTLTFRYKGVKPAGAYDLNVESNNPGWEDQKGNIKKVVFLSLIHI
;
A
#
# COMPACT_ATOMS: atom_id res chain seq x y z
N MET A 1 -32.44 -13.32 19.23
CA MET A 1 -31.40 -13.80 20.13
C MET A 1 -30.10 -14.06 19.37
N LYS A 2 -29.01 -13.55 19.90
CA LYS A 2 -27.61 -13.69 19.49
C LYS A 2 -27.16 -13.04 18.17
N LYS A 3 -26.53 -11.88 18.41
CA LYS A 3 -25.67 -11.08 17.55
C LYS A 3 -24.43 -11.87 17.16
N PHE A 4 -24.01 -11.79 15.91
CA PHE A 4 -22.61 -11.96 15.54
C PHE A 4 -22.09 -10.65 14.97
N ASN A 5 -21.09 -10.11 15.66
CA ASN A 5 -20.33 -8.93 15.26
C ASN A 5 -19.37 -9.30 14.11
N ASN A 6 -19.48 -8.59 13.01
CA ASN A 6 -18.38 -8.46 12.05
C ASN A 6 -17.53 -7.27 12.49
N GLN A 7 -16.30 -7.52 12.86
CA GLN A 7 -15.28 -6.49 13.00
C GLN A 7 -14.64 -6.22 11.64
N SER A 8 -14.93 -5.03 11.15
CA SER A 8 -14.21 -4.42 10.04
C SER A 8 -12.79 -4.03 10.47
N TYR A 9 -11.81 -4.37 9.65
CA TYR A 9 -10.45 -3.83 9.76
C TYR A 9 -10.46 -2.36 9.34
N GLY A 10 -10.36 -1.48 10.31
CA GLY A 10 -10.10 -0.06 10.10
C GLY A 10 -8.61 0.18 9.92
N SER A 11 -8.22 0.72 8.80
CA SER A 11 -6.90 1.27 8.55
C SER A 11 -6.71 2.54 9.39
N TYR A 12 -5.81 2.52 10.36
CA TYR A 12 -5.32 3.71 11.04
C TYR A 12 -4.24 4.37 10.19
N VAL A 13 -4.57 5.46 9.54
CA VAL A 13 -3.59 6.43 9.07
C VAL A 13 -3.30 7.37 10.23
N GLY A 14 -2.22 7.09 10.96
CA GLY A 14 -1.67 8.01 11.96
C GLY A 14 -0.89 9.12 11.27
N ARG A 15 -1.41 10.35 11.34
CA ARG A 15 -0.61 11.55 11.02
C ARG A 15 0.51 11.67 12.04
N MET A 16 1.74 11.41 11.64
CA MET A 16 2.92 11.86 12.36
C MET A 16 3.28 13.27 11.91
N ASN A 17 3.07 14.24 12.80
CA ASN A 17 3.69 15.55 12.69
C ASN A 17 5.18 15.40 12.98
N TYR A 18 6.01 15.46 11.96
CA TYR A 18 7.45 15.63 12.13
C TYR A 18 7.79 17.11 12.23
N GLY A 19 7.98 17.58 13.45
CA GLY A 19 8.75 18.81 13.71
C GLY A 19 10.22 18.54 13.36
N GLY A 20 10.76 19.33 12.44
CA GLY A 20 12.10 19.16 11.95
C GLY A 20 13.18 19.38 13.03
N ALA A 21 14.06 18.43 13.16
CA ALA A 21 15.38 18.63 13.74
C ALA A 21 16.40 17.88 12.89
N LYS A 22 17.23 18.65 12.18
CA LYS A 22 18.36 18.14 11.42
C LYS A 22 19.44 17.69 12.40
N PHE A 23 19.74 16.40 12.42
CA PHE A 23 20.93 15.89 13.12
C PHE A 23 22.03 15.58 12.11
N TYR A 24 23.07 16.44 12.11
CA TYR A 24 24.37 16.07 11.60
C TYR A 24 25.08 15.19 12.63
N ARG A 25 25.41 13.95 12.28
CA ARG A 25 26.32 13.11 13.07
C ARG A 25 27.74 13.56 12.84
N PHE A 26 28.28 14.37 13.76
CA PHE A 26 29.72 14.36 14.03
C PHE A 26 29.95 13.56 15.31
N ALA A 27 30.79 12.53 15.23
CA ALA A 27 31.28 11.84 16.39
C ALA A 27 32.25 12.73 17.14
N LEU A 28 31.79 13.31 18.27
CA LEU A 28 32.65 13.89 19.26
C LEU A 28 32.17 13.41 20.62
N PHE A 29 33.06 12.66 21.30
CA PHE A 29 32.87 12.25 22.68
C PHE A 29 32.68 13.50 23.56
N PRO A 30 31.62 13.56 24.37
CA PRO A 30 31.55 14.51 25.46
C PRO A 30 32.13 13.87 26.72
N LEU A 31 33.31 14.31 27.12
CA LEU A 31 33.75 14.16 28.49
C LEU A 31 32.91 15.14 29.34
N MET A 32 31.83 14.63 29.94
CA MET A 32 31.04 15.43 30.85
C MET A 32 31.58 15.26 32.25
N LEU A 33 32.38 16.26 32.69
CA LEU A 33 32.83 16.38 34.04
C LEU A 33 31.70 17.01 34.90
N LEU A 34 31.07 16.22 35.74
CA LEU A 34 30.06 16.71 36.67
C LEU A 34 30.74 17.26 37.93
N MET A 35 30.68 18.56 38.15
CA MET A 35 31.06 19.19 39.43
C MET A 35 30.08 18.81 40.52
N LEU A 36 30.51 18.04 41.49
CA LEU A 36 29.82 17.84 42.75
C LEU A 36 30.34 18.83 43.80
N LEU A 37 29.52 19.78 44.16
CA LEU A 37 29.75 20.61 45.37
C LEU A 37 29.55 19.73 46.61
N PHE A 38 30.65 19.48 47.32
CA PHE A 38 30.60 18.82 48.62
C PHE A 38 30.49 19.87 49.77
N VAL A 39 29.43 19.77 50.51
CA VAL A 39 29.32 20.37 51.88
C VAL A 39 29.66 19.26 52.89
N PRO A 40 30.58 19.44 53.82
CA PRO A 40 30.93 18.40 54.73
C PRO A 40 29.86 18.22 55.81
N THR A 41 29.15 17.10 55.76
CA THR A 41 28.28 16.65 56.85
C THR A 41 28.98 15.58 57.70
N ARG A 42 28.91 15.72 59.01
CA ARG A 42 29.44 14.75 59.99
C ARG A 42 28.76 13.39 59.87
N MET A 43 29.53 12.32 60.11
CA MET A 43 29.04 10.96 60.00
C MET A 43 29.15 10.11 61.23
N VAL A 44 28.15 9.25 61.29
CA VAL A 44 28.02 8.11 62.22
C VAL A 44 28.24 6.82 61.41
N ALA A 45 28.99 5.88 61.90
CA ALA A 45 29.17 4.58 61.26
C ALA A 45 27.80 3.82 61.23
N GLN A 46 27.30 3.55 60.05
CA GLN A 46 26.04 2.86 59.84
C GLN A 46 26.33 1.41 59.42
N THR A 47 25.67 0.44 60.02
CA THR A 47 25.80 -1.00 59.72
C THR A 47 24.92 -1.43 58.54
N ASP A 48 24.00 -0.55 58.08
CA ASP A 48 23.04 -0.77 56.99
C ASP A 48 23.46 0.01 55.73
N TYR A 49 22.87 -0.39 54.56
CA TYR A 49 23.11 0.32 53.32
C TYR A 49 22.48 1.72 53.30
N ASP A 50 23.08 2.66 52.55
CA ASP A 50 22.65 4.04 52.44
C ASP A 50 21.41 4.17 51.57
N THR A 51 20.24 4.43 52.19
CA THR A 51 18.96 4.56 51.47
C THR A 51 18.82 5.89 50.71
N SER A 52 19.72 6.84 50.90
CA SER A 52 19.73 8.14 50.16
C SER A 52 20.38 8.05 48.82
N VAL A 53 21.04 6.92 48.48
CA VAL A 53 21.64 6.73 47.15
C VAL A 53 20.53 6.51 46.13
N THR A 54 20.56 7.33 45.09
CA THR A 54 19.70 7.20 43.91
C THR A 54 20.49 6.65 42.73
N PHE A 55 19.80 6.07 41.76
CA PHE A 55 20.41 5.45 40.59
C PHE A 55 19.82 6.04 39.31
N SER A 56 20.64 6.21 38.31
CA SER A 56 20.25 6.71 37.00
C SER A 56 20.77 5.80 35.90
N ALA A 57 19.90 5.31 35.01
CA ALA A 57 20.32 4.52 33.86
C ALA A 57 21.03 5.38 32.84
N LEU A 58 22.21 4.92 32.39
CA LEU A 58 23.05 5.58 31.41
C LEU A 58 22.88 4.96 30.02
N ALA A 59 22.84 3.63 29.95
CA ALA A 59 22.70 2.85 28.70
C ALA A 59 22.05 1.50 28.98
N GLY A 60 21.44 0.89 27.97
CA GLY A 60 20.87 -0.47 28.06
C GLY A 60 20.48 -1.01 26.72
N SER A 61 20.36 -2.32 26.62
CA SER A 61 19.90 -3.02 25.39
C SER A 61 19.30 -4.39 25.76
N PRO A 62 18.17 -4.77 25.13
CA PRO A 62 17.30 -3.98 24.27
C PRO A 62 16.60 -2.82 25.00
N GLU A 63 16.19 -1.77 24.27
CA GLU A 63 15.57 -0.59 24.91
C GLU A 63 14.29 -0.92 25.67
N GLY A 64 13.36 -1.64 25.03
CA GLY A 64 12.05 -1.98 25.55
C GLY A 64 11.00 -2.01 24.45
N MET A 65 9.79 -2.48 24.76
CA MET A 65 8.68 -2.55 23.78
C MET A 65 8.04 -1.17 23.55
N SER A 66 8.21 -0.22 24.47
CA SER A 66 7.73 1.16 24.37
C SER A 66 8.57 2.07 25.28
N GLU A 67 8.42 3.38 25.16
CA GLU A 67 9.04 4.35 26.09
C GLU A 67 8.59 4.14 27.55
N ALA A 68 7.36 3.66 27.74
CA ALA A 68 6.81 3.35 29.05
C ALA A 68 7.37 2.06 29.65
N GLU A 69 7.99 1.19 28.86
CA GLU A 69 8.46 -0.15 29.23
C GLU A 69 9.97 -0.36 28.98
N ASN A 70 10.76 0.71 28.99
CA ASN A 70 12.21 0.63 28.72
C ASN A 70 13.06 0.45 29.99
N PHE A 71 14.37 0.16 29.81
CA PHE A 71 15.32 -0.11 30.90
C PHE A 71 15.46 1.05 31.92
N LYS A 72 15.17 2.30 31.54
CA LYS A 72 15.22 3.47 32.45
C LYS A 72 14.18 3.37 33.56
N LYS A 73 13.12 2.60 33.33
CA LYS A 73 12.04 2.36 34.32
C LYS A 73 12.45 1.49 35.48
N LEU A 74 13.60 0.81 35.41
CA LEU A 74 14.14 -0.01 36.49
C LEU A 74 14.49 0.78 37.76
N PHE A 75 14.61 2.13 37.68
CA PHE A 75 15.10 3.01 38.74
C PHE A 75 14.12 4.15 39.08
N ASP A 76 12.87 4.12 38.59
CA ASP A 76 11.90 5.21 38.79
C ASP A 76 11.11 5.12 40.12
N GLY A 77 11.29 4.06 40.88
CA GLY A 77 10.67 3.86 42.21
C GLY A 77 9.19 3.49 42.19
N LYS A 78 8.64 3.16 41.00
CA LYS A 78 7.20 2.98 40.79
C LYS A 78 6.82 1.52 40.62
N LYS A 79 6.77 0.79 41.71
CA LYS A 79 6.63 -0.67 41.73
C LYS A 79 5.29 -1.21 41.19
N THR A 80 4.21 -0.43 41.23
CA THR A 80 2.83 -0.91 41.03
C THR A 80 2.07 -0.19 39.91
N GLU A 81 2.72 0.62 39.06
CA GLU A 81 2.06 1.39 38.00
C GLU A 81 1.81 0.61 36.70
N GLY A 82 1.87 -0.71 36.74
CA GLY A 82 1.49 -1.57 35.63
C GLY A 82 2.46 -1.45 34.42
N ASN A 83 1.92 -1.27 33.22
CA ASN A 83 2.71 -1.20 31.98
C ASN A 83 3.52 0.11 31.83
N SER A 84 3.37 1.08 32.71
CA SER A 84 4.06 2.36 32.63
C SER A 84 5.37 2.44 33.41
N SER A 85 5.75 1.37 34.13
CA SER A 85 6.92 1.37 35.02
C SER A 85 7.56 -0.02 35.10
N LYS A 86 8.09 -0.52 33.99
CA LYS A 86 8.83 -1.76 33.94
C LYS A 86 9.78 -1.79 32.75
N TRP A 87 10.80 -2.65 32.80
CA TRP A 87 11.55 -3.02 31.61
C TRP A 87 10.95 -4.27 31.00
N CYS A 88 10.34 -4.14 29.82
CA CYS A 88 9.81 -5.27 29.05
C CYS A 88 10.38 -5.21 27.63
N CYS A 89 11.11 -6.23 27.22
CA CYS A 89 11.79 -6.25 25.93
C CYS A 89 11.85 -7.65 25.31
N SER A 90 12.05 -7.72 24.00
CA SER A 90 12.38 -8.97 23.31
C SER A 90 13.76 -9.46 23.72
N PHE A 91 13.86 -10.72 24.16
CA PHE A 91 15.09 -11.31 24.67
C PHE A 91 15.67 -12.32 23.66
N TYR A 92 16.88 -12.04 23.21
CA TYR A 92 17.64 -12.86 22.25
C TYR A 92 18.97 -13.37 22.84
N GLY A 93 18.93 -13.81 24.10
CA GLY A 93 20.08 -14.41 24.79
C GLY A 93 20.94 -13.40 25.55
N ARG A 94 20.69 -12.09 25.46
CA ARG A 94 21.40 -11.07 26.24
C ARG A 94 20.56 -9.81 26.40
N ALA A 95 20.56 -9.28 27.62
CA ALA A 95 20.06 -7.92 27.92
C ALA A 95 20.96 -7.28 28.99
N TYR A 96 21.13 -5.97 28.96
CA TYR A 96 21.92 -5.29 29.98
C TYR A 96 21.46 -3.85 30.22
N VAL A 97 21.74 -3.34 31.40
CA VAL A 97 21.62 -1.93 31.77
C VAL A 97 22.91 -1.47 32.47
N ILE A 98 23.41 -0.29 32.08
CA ILE A 98 24.50 0.43 32.76
C ILE A 98 23.86 1.60 33.48
N PHE A 99 24.22 1.77 34.76
CA PHE A 99 23.65 2.82 35.60
C PHE A 99 24.68 3.38 36.58
N GLU A 100 24.46 4.61 36.99
CA GLU A 100 25.31 5.35 37.92
C GLU A 100 24.58 5.50 39.27
N ALA A 101 25.32 5.36 40.35
CA ALA A 101 24.88 5.71 41.69
C ALA A 101 25.21 7.17 42.02
N SER A 102 24.32 7.90 42.68
CA SER A 102 24.56 9.31 43.12
C SER A 102 25.72 9.47 44.10
N LYS A 103 26.17 8.36 44.72
CA LYS A 103 27.35 8.26 45.55
C LYS A 103 28.02 6.93 45.35
N ALA A 104 29.36 6.90 45.31
CA ALA A 104 30.11 5.64 45.29
C ALA A 104 29.92 4.89 46.61
N GLY A 105 29.84 3.58 46.55
CA GLY A 105 29.68 2.74 47.73
C GLY A 105 30.01 1.26 47.47
N VAL A 106 30.18 0.53 48.55
CA VAL A 106 30.40 -0.93 48.52
C VAL A 106 29.08 -1.65 48.34
N PRO A 107 28.84 -2.41 47.26
CA PRO A 107 27.63 -3.19 47.12
C PRO A 107 27.50 -4.29 48.18
N VAL A 108 26.39 -4.29 48.89
CA VAL A 108 26.12 -5.32 49.91
C VAL A 108 24.96 -6.25 49.52
N GLY A 109 24.23 -5.88 48.50
CA GLY A 109 23.12 -6.69 47.94
C GLY A 109 22.28 -5.86 46.97
N TYR A 110 21.24 -6.48 46.42
CA TYR A 110 20.28 -5.83 45.54
C TYR A 110 18.91 -6.49 45.61
N THR A 111 17.89 -5.77 45.13
CA THR A 111 16.51 -6.25 45.10
C THR A 111 16.03 -6.24 43.65
N ILE A 112 15.43 -7.33 43.20
CA ILE A 112 14.73 -7.42 41.89
C ILE A 112 13.24 -7.50 42.19
N THR A 113 12.44 -6.63 41.55
CA THR A 113 10.98 -6.66 41.65
C THR A 113 10.43 -7.15 40.28
N THR A 114 9.52 -8.12 40.32
CA THR A 114 8.88 -8.69 39.15
C THR A 114 7.87 -7.74 38.52
N GLY A 115 7.58 -7.90 37.23
CA GLY A 115 6.62 -7.06 36.51
C GLY A 115 5.16 -7.31 36.89
N ASN A 116 4.25 -6.62 36.20
CA ASN A 116 2.82 -6.56 36.50
C ASN A 116 1.99 -7.77 36.04
N ASP A 117 2.47 -8.56 35.10
CA ASP A 117 1.73 -9.63 34.42
C ASP A 117 2.48 -10.98 34.40
N ASN A 118 3.44 -11.16 35.31
CA ASN A 118 4.21 -12.40 35.41
C ASN A 118 3.34 -13.62 35.78
N GLU A 119 2.25 -13.43 36.53
CA GLU A 119 1.28 -14.50 36.86
C GLU A 119 0.49 -14.96 35.63
N THR A 120 0.27 -14.07 34.64
CA THR A 120 -0.44 -14.39 33.40
C THR A 120 0.51 -14.94 32.34
N TRP A 121 1.73 -14.41 32.30
CA TRP A 121 2.74 -14.75 31.28
C TRP A 121 4.04 -15.17 31.95
N GLY A 122 4.04 -16.35 32.55
CA GLY A 122 5.17 -16.88 33.28
C GLY A 122 6.46 -17.08 32.48
N GLY A 123 7.58 -17.20 33.20
CA GLY A 123 8.90 -17.46 32.61
C GLY A 123 9.64 -16.23 32.06
N ARG A 124 9.11 -15.00 32.21
CA ARG A 124 9.74 -13.77 31.75
C ARG A 124 10.80 -13.20 32.69
N ASN A 125 10.94 -13.73 33.87
CA ASN A 125 11.94 -13.32 34.85
C ASN A 125 13.36 -13.71 34.40
N PRO A 126 14.41 -12.95 34.83
CA PRO A 126 15.79 -13.37 34.69
C PRO A 126 16.04 -14.76 35.32
N LEU A 127 16.78 -15.61 34.59
CA LEU A 127 17.23 -16.90 35.06
C LEU A 127 18.73 -16.91 35.42
N SER A 128 19.52 -16.16 34.62
CA SER A 128 20.95 -16.02 34.85
C SER A 128 21.40 -14.62 34.54
N TRP A 129 22.24 -14.05 35.44
CA TRP A 129 22.74 -12.70 35.28
C TRP A 129 24.07 -12.47 36.01
N LYS A 130 24.73 -11.36 35.64
CA LYS A 130 25.95 -10.86 36.31
C LYS A 130 25.79 -9.38 36.68
N LEU A 131 26.28 -9.01 37.83
CA LEU A 131 26.41 -7.63 38.27
C LEU A 131 27.89 -7.25 38.28
N TYR A 132 28.21 -6.11 37.70
CA TYR A 132 29.57 -5.58 37.64
C TYR A 132 29.62 -4.17 38.20
N GLY A 133 30.82 -3.72 38.61
CA GLY A 133 31.11 -2.36 39.03
C GLY A 133 32.38 -1.80 38.39
N ASN A 134 32.44 -0.49 38.22
CA ASN A 134 33.67 0.25 37.95
C ASN A 134 33.60 1.71 38.45
N ASN A 135 34.72 2.44 38.41
CA ASN A 135 34.81 3.80 38.89
C ASN A 135 35.14 4.82 37.78
N THR A 136 35.20 4.39 36.54
CA THR A 136 35.58 5.24 35.39
C THR A 136 34.42 5.59 34.48
N GLY A 137 33.31 4.87 34.58
CA GLY A 137 32.17 4.98 33.65
C GLY A 137 32.48 4.50 32.24
N SER A 138 33.71 4.02 31.98
CA SER A 138 34.11 3.53 30.67
C SER A 138 33.74 2.06 30.49
N ASN A 139 33.57 1.62 29.22
CA ASN A 139 33.18 0.22 28.93
C ASN A 139 34.29 -0.81 29.12
N ASP A 140 35.50 -0.42 29.50
CA ASP A 140 36.70 -1.26 29.37
C ASP A 140 37.24 -1.88 30.66
N ALA A 141 36.62 -1.68 31.81
CA ALA A 141 37.15 -2.16 33.10
C ALA A 141 36.03 -2.55 34.09
N TRP A 142 35.16 -3.47 33.68
CA TRP A 142 34.09 -3.97 34.55
C TRP A 142 34.60 -5.11 35.44
N GLU A 143 34.56 -4.94 36.75
CA GLU A 143 34.85 -5.95 37.76
C GLU A 143 33.59 -6.70 38.16
N LEU A 144 33.63 -8.03 38.21
CA LEU A 144 32.48 -8.85 38.59
C LEU A 144 32.19 -8.70 40.11
N ILE A 145 30.99 -8.30 40.43
CA ILE A 145 30.48 -8.18 41.82
C ILE A 145 29.73 -9.41 42.24
N ASP A 146 28.81 -9.88 41.40
CA ASP A 146 27.94 -11.02 41.68
C ASP A 146 27.53 -11.75 40.41
N GLU A 147 27.30 -13.05 40.50
CA GLU A 147 26.84 -13.89 39.41
C GLU A 147 25.80 -14.88 39.88
N VAL A 148 24.65 -14.92 39.23
CA VAL A 148 23.57 -15.85 39.44
C VAL A 148 23.38 -16.70 38.20
N SER A 149 23.45 -18.03 38.37
CA SER A 149 23.19 -19.00 37.32
C SER A 149 22.04 -19.88 37.71
N ASP A 150 21.06 -20.10 36.82
CA ASP A 150 19.90 -20.98 37.05
C ASP A 150 19.10 -20.60 38.30
N ASP A 151 18.64 -19.35 38.37
CA ASP A 151 17.92 -18.80 39.54
C ASP A 151 16.67 -19.62 39.90
N LYS A 152 16.52 -19.84 41.22
CA LYS A 152 15.36 -20.54 41.81
C LYS A 152 14.56 -19.65 42.79
N VAL A 153 14.95 -18.40 42.93
CA VAL A 153 14.38 -17.45 43.92
C VAL A 153 13.22 -16.69 43.29
N LEU A 154 13.41 -16.09 42.08
CA LEU A 154 12.37 -15.34 41.40
C LEU A 154 11.22 -16.28 41.01
N LYS A 155 10.01 -15.88 41.34
CA LYS A 155 8.77 -16.61 41.01
C LYS A 155 7.91 -15.77 40.03
N ASP A 156 7.05 -16.42 39.28
CA ASP A 156 6.08 -15.78 38.40
C ASP A 156 4.92 -15.17 39.22
N LYS A 157 5.25 -14.19 40.05
CA LYS A 157 4.30 -13.39 40.82
C LYS A 157 4.43 -11.93 40.41
N ASN A 158 3.30 -11.22 40.42
CA ASN A 158 3.26 -9.80 40.08
C ASN A 158 3.80 -8.94 41.21
N TYR A 159 4.53 -7.88 40.88
CA TYR A 159 5.02 -6.84 41.81
C TYR A 159 5.73 -7.36 43.09
N THR A 160 6.35 -8.53 43.00
CA THR A 160 7.00 -9.16 44.14
C THR A 160 8.49 -8.90 44.13
N SER A 161 9.00 -8.40 45.25
CA SER A 161 10.42 -8.07 45.44
C SER A 161 11.18 -9.24 46.06
N TYR A 162 12.36 -9.53 45.49
CA TYR A 162 13.26 -10.58 45.94
C TYR A 162 14.64 -10.01 46.21
N ASP A 163 15.22 -10.28 47.39
CA ASP A 163 16.51 -9.78 47.80
C ASP A 163 17.64 -10.77 47.55
N PHE A 164 18.75 -10.21 47.04
CA PHE A 164 19.99 -10.93 46.77
C PHE A 164 21.12 -10.25 47.54
N THR A 165 22.05 -11.02 48.09
CA THR A 165 23.22 -10.51 48.80
C THR A 165 24.45 -10.72 47.94
N CYS A 166 25.34 -9.74 47.89
CA CYS A 166 26.63 -9.86 47.23
C CYS A 166 27.77 -9.74 48.23
N LYS A 167 28.92 -10.33 47.94
CA LYS A 167 30.13 -10.27 48.75
C LYS A 167 31.18 -9.44 48.03
N CYS A 168 31.06 -8.11 48.21
CA CYS A 168 32.00 -7.17 47.60
C CYS A 168 32.65 -6.34 48.72
N SER A 169 33.92 -5.97 48.52
CA SER A 169 34.65 -5.09 49.46
C SER A 169 35.15 -3.83 48.74
N THR A 170 34.94 -3.71 47.45
CA THR A 170 35.37 -2.57 46.64
C THR A 170 34.21 -1.58 46.42
N SER A 171 34.50 -0.30 46.55
CA SER A 171 33.52 0.77 46.32
C SER A 171 33.47 1.11 44.83
N TYR A 172 32.26 1.19 44.27
CA TYR A 172 32.03 1.57 42.87
C TYR A 172 30.98 2.68 42.79
N GLN A 173 31.08 3.45 41.69
CA GLN A 173 30.07 4.44 41.32
C GLN A 173 29.21 4.00 40.14
N TYR A 174 29.79 3.27 39.19
CA TYR A 174 29.11 2.82 38.00
C TYR A 174 28.89 1.30 38.07
N PHE A 175 27.73 0.86 37.57
CA PHE A 175 27.32 -0.53 37.63
C PHE A 175 26.77 -0.99 36.30
N LYS A 176 26.94 -2.28 36.04
CA LYS A 176 26.33 -2.94 34.88
C LYS A 176 25.63 -4.22 35.34
N TRP A 177 24.35 -4.31 35.07
CA TRP A 177 23.58 -5.54 35.26
C TRP A 177 23.35 -6.19 33.91
N GLU A 178 23.84 -7.41 33.69
CA GLU A 178 23.78 -8.14 32.43
C GLU A 178 23.04 -9.46 32.64
N ILE A 179 21.95 -9.67 31.88
CA ILE A 179 21.09 -10.84 31.93
C ILE A 179 21.43 -11.71 30.73
N SER A 180 21.79 -12.98 30.96
CA SER A 180 22.19 -13.94 29.93
C SER A 180 21.16 -15.05 29.67
N ALA A 181 20.16 -15.24 30.55
CA ALA A 181 19.05 -16.15 30.35
C ALA A 181 17.79 -15.70 31.09
N ILE A 182 16.63 -16.12 30.58
CA ILE A 182 15.31 -15.98 31.23
C ILE A 182 14.71 -17.37 31.46
N HIS A 183 13.72 -17.48 32.36
CA HIS A 183 13.15 -18.76 32.72
C HIS A 183 12.51 -19.51 31.52
N SER A 184 11.79 -18.80 30.64
CA SER A 184 11.26 -19.37 29.39
C SER A 184 10.81 -18.28 28.40
N GLY A 185 10.56 -18.67 27.15
CA GLY A 185 10.04 -17.77 26.13
C GLY A 185 11.08 -16.85 25.48
N ARG A 186 10.64 -15.69 24.98
CA ARG A 186 11.46 -14.69 24.25
C ARG A 186 11.22 -13.26 24.75
N THR A 187 10.63 -13.08 25.93
CA THR A 187 10.35 -11.77 26.50
C THR A 187 10.95 -11.70 27.89
N LEU A 188 11.84 -10.72 28.14
CA LEU A 188 12.31 -10.36 29.46
C LEU A 188 11.37 -9.34 30.09
N GLN A 189 11.07 -9.49 31.36
CA GLN A 189 10.29 -8.51 32.11
C GLN A 189 10.80 -8.34 33.53
N VAL A 190 11.08 -7.09 33.93
CA VAL A 190 11.51 -6.72 35.28
C VAL A 190 10.78 -5.42 35.68
N GLY A 191 10.19 -5.37 36.85
CA GLY A 191 9.53 -4.17 37.40
C GLY A 191 10.56 -3.15 37.88
N GLU A 192 11.39 -3.51 38.87
CA GLU A 192 12.45 -2.66 39.38
C GLU A 192 13.72 -3.40 39.71
N PHE A 193 14.83 -2.66 39.70
CA PHE A 193 16.13 -3.10 40.23
C PHE A 193 16.66 -2.07 41.23
N LYS A 194 16.96 -2.47 42.46
CA LYS A 194 17.50 -1.60 43.49
C LYS A 194 18.78 -2.20 44.08
N LEU A 195 19.90 -1.52 43.84
CA LEU A 195 21.20 -1.88 44.45
C LEU A 195 21.27 -1.28 45.87
N LYS A 196 21.88 -2.03 46.78
CA LYS A 196 22.12 -1.64 48.20
C LYS A 196 23.58 -1.35 48.38
N LEU A 197 23.92 -0.07 48.63
CA LEU A 197 25.30 0.41 48.77
C LEU A 197 25.58 0.85 50.20
N GLN A 198 26.73 0.47 50.73
CA GLN A 198 27.27 0.99 51.95
C GLN A 198 28.28 2.10 51.59
N THR A 199 27.96 3.35 51.98
CA THR A 199 28.82 4.49 51.69
C THR A 199 29.72 4.82 52.92
N CYS A 200 30.94 5.32 52.66
CA CYS A 200 31.93 5.65 53.68
C CYS A 200 32.08 7.19 53.84
N SER A 201 32.23 7.69 55.07
CA SER A 201 32.41 9.11 55.34
C SER A 201 33.82 9.62 55.13
N HIS A 202 34.76 8.71 55.07
CA HIS A 202 36.20 9.04 55.09
C HIS A 202 36.67 9.76 56.34
N LYS A 203 35.95 9.65 57.46
CA LYS A 203 36.30 10.15 58.76
C LYS A 203 36.54 9.01 59.76
N LYS A 204 37.54 9.12 60.64
CA LYS A 204 37.77 8.21 61.79
C LYS A 204 36.77 8.50 62.94
N ALA A 205 36.73 7.60 63.89
CA ALA A 205 35.82 7.71 65.05
C ALA A 205 36.05 8.99 65.90
N ASP A 206 37.25 9.56 65.89
CA ASP A 206 37.63 10.82 66.53
C ASP A 206 37.32 12.07 65.72
N GLY A 207 36.72 11.91 64.53
CA GLY A 207 36.36 12.99 63.60
C GLY A 207 37.45 13.48 62.68
N SER A 208 38.69 12.95 62.81
CA SER A 208 39.78 13.25 61.91
C SER A 208 39.59 12.54 60.55
N ASP A 209 40.25 13.09 59.51
CA ASP A 209 40.19 12.50 58.19
C ASP A 209 40.88 11.12 58.14
N ALA A 210 40.23 10.14 57.58
CA ALA A 210 40.74 8.77 57.38
C ALA A 210 41.63 8.65 56.10
N LEU A 211 42.32 9.75 55.75
CA LEU A 211 43.17 9.84 54.55
C LEU A 211 44.51 9.17 54.83
N GLY A 212 44.90 8.27 53.95
CA GLY A 212 46.24 7.67 53.91
C GLY A 212 47.24 8.55 53.14
N GLU A 213 48.37 7.94 52.71
CA GLU A 213 49.36 8.65 51.90
C GLU A 213 48.81 9.22 50.62
N VAL A 214 49.46 10.29 50.11
CA VAL A 214 49.16 10.89 48.84
C VAL A 214 49.53 9.93 47.72
N ILE A 215 48.58 9.55 46.92
CA ILE A 215 48.76 8.72 45.76
C ILE A 215 49.15 9.53 44.53
N GLU A 216 48.47 10.68 44.40
CA GLU A 216 48.64 11.55 43.26
C GLU A 216 48.55 13.02 43.69
N ASN A 217 49.30 13.87 43.08
CA ASN A 217 49.29 15.32 43.24
C ASN A 217 49.10 15.98 41.89
N VAL A 218 47.97 16.60 41.72
CA VAL A 218 47.60 17.26 40.45
C VAL A 218 47.65 18.79 40.63
N GLU A 219 48.35 19.44 39.78
CA GLU A 219 48.45 20.90 39.73
C GLU A 219 47.16 21.51 39.11
N PRO A 220 46.81 22.78 39.48
CA PRO A 220 45.63 23.43 38.95
C PRO A 220 45.74 23.62 37.43
N THR A 221 44.60 23.58 36.79
CA THR A 221 44.41 23.97 35.40
C THR A 221 43.73 25.33 35.29
N CYS A 222 43.33 25.73 34.11
CA CYS A 222 42.55 26.97 33.90
C CYS A 222 41.06 26.79 34.23
N THR A 223 40.59 25.57 34.49
CA THR A 223 39.19 25.27 34.82
C THR A 223 39.01 24.51 36.12
N GLU A 224 40.08 23.89 36.63
CA GLU A 224 39.99 23.05 37.82
C GLU A 224 41.13 23.39 38.79
N HIS A 225 40.78 23.44 40.07
CA HIS A 225 41.76 23.55 41.15
C HIS A 225 42.63 22.30 41.20
N GLY A 226 43.89 22.48 41.64
CA GLY A 226 44.77 21.34 41.92
C GLY A 226 44.20 20.49 43.05
N TYR A 227 44.56 19.23 43.10
CA TYR A 227 44.10 18.31 44.12
C TYR A 227 45.16 17.26 44.46
N THR A 228 45.00 16.67 45.62
CA THR A 228 45.69 15.42 45.96
C THR A 228 44.72 14.27 46.07
N THR A 229 45.10 13.10 45.66
CA THR A 229 44.33 11.87 45.91
C THR A 229 44.97 11.07 47.05
N HIS A 230 44.10 10.55 47.90
CA HIS A 230 44.46 9.74 49.06
C HIS A 230 43.65 8.45 49.10
N LYS A 231 44.23 7.39 49.62
CA LYS A 231 43.49 6.13 49.85
C LYS A 231 42.85 6.20 51.25
N CYS A 232 41.54 6.03 51.33
CA CYS A 232 40.86 6.00 52.59
C CYS A 232 41.31 4.76 53.42
N SER A 233 41.76 4.96 54.64
CA SER A 233 42.25 3.89 55.50
C SER A 233 41.10 2.99 56.07
N ILE A 234 39.84 3.38 55.86
CA ILE A 234 38.67 2.65 56.36
C ILE A 234 38.04 1.79 55.26
N CYS A 235 37.80 2.39 54.06
CA CYS A 235 37.05 1.73 52.98
C CYS A 235 37.91 1.45 51.75
N ASN A 236 39.22 1.79 51.79
CA ASN A 236 40.17 1.66 50.67
C ASN A 236 39.85 2.45 49.41
N SER A 237 38.78 3.24 49.40
CA SER A 237 38.44 4.08 48.23
C SER A 237 39.40 5.26 48.12
N ILE A 238 39.56 5.77 46.88
CA ILE A 238 40.38 6.96 46.58
C ILE A 238 39.54 8.19 46.93
N VAL A 239 40.10 9.06 47.75
CA VAL A 239 39.51 10.36 48.18
C VAL A 239 40.31 11.50 47.56
N LYS A 240 39.59 12.37 46.92
CA LYS A 240 40.18 13.57 46.27
C LYS A 240 40.01 14.79 47.21
N VAL A 241 41.14 15.43 47.50
CA VAL A 241 41.20 16.68 48.33
C VAL A 241 41.66 17.81 47.45
N TYR A 242 40.83 18.80 47.26
CA TYR A 242 41.15 19.95 46.43
C TYR A 242 42.07 20.94 47.21
N LYS A 243 42.96 21.60 46.51
CA LYS A 243 43.82 22.63 47.04
C LYS A 243 43.13 24.00 46.89
N ASP A 244 43.36 24.89 47.85
CA ASP A 244 42.96 26.30 47.78
C ASP A 244 44.01 27.11 46.97
N ASP A 245 44.12 26.83 45.68
CA ASP A 245 45.04 27.51 44.77
C ASP A 245 44.27 28.32 43.71
N VAL A 246 45.00 29.22 43.05
CA VAL A 246 44.42 30.02 41.95
C VAL A 246 44.48 29.24 40.66
N LEU A 247 43.39 29.23 39.88
CA LEU A 247 43.36 28.65 38.56
C LEU A 247 44.42 29.30 37.67
N LYS A 248 45.05 28.51 36.77
CA LYS A 248 45.97 29.05 35.79
C LYS A 248 45.25 29.90 34.75
N PRO A 249 45.88 30.93 34.20
CA PRO A 249 45.33 31.66 33.05
C PRO A 249 45.06 30.77 31.89
N HIS A 250 44.06 31.11 31.06
CA HIS A 250 43.82 30.39 29.80
C HIS A 250 44.95 30.63 28.83
N THR A 251 45.43 29.59 28.15
CA THR A 251 46.39 29.67 27.03
C THR A 251 45.57 29.71 25.75
N LEU A 252 45.47 30.90 25.15
CA LEU A 252 44.56 31.15 24.05
C LEU A 252 45.25 31.02 22.69
N THR A 253 44.50 30.46 21.74
CA THR A 253 44.75 30.49 20.30
C THR A 253 43.70 31.38 19.66
N HIS A 254 44.12 32.36 18.89
CA HIS A 254 43.26 33.28 18.16
C HIS A 254 42.79 32.62 16.86
N HIS A 255 41.49 32.72 16.57
CA HIS A 255 40.87 32.28 15.32
C HIS A 255 40.19 33.47 14.68
N GLU A 256 40.75 33.89 13.54
CA GLU A 256 40.22 35.02 12.79
C GLU A 256 38.83 34.70 12.21
N ALA A 257 37.99 35.73 12.00
CA ALA A 257 36.71 35.57 11.34
C ALA A 257 36.91 35.10 9.89
N LYS A 258 36.19 34.03 9.52
CA LYS A 258 36.14 33.53 8.15
C LYS A 258 34.73 33.75 7.58
N ALA A 259 34.65 34.49 6.48
CA ALA A 259 33.35 34.67 5.81
C ALA A 259 32.84 33.34 5.22
N ALA A 260 31.56 33.05 5.39
CA ALA A 260 30.93 31.89 4.75
C ALA A 260 30.94 32.08 3.23
N THR A 261 31.24 30.97 2.53
CA THR A 261 31.11 30.84 1.08
C THR A 261 29.74 30.22 0.72
N CYS A 262 29.49 29.89 -0.52
CA CYS A 262 28.27 29.19 -0.92
C CYS A 262 28.21 27.78 -0.30
N THR A 263 29.32 27.09 -0.17
CA THR A 263 29.41 25.67 0.21
C THR A 263 30.03 25.42 1.57
N GLU A 264 30.85 26.36 2.04
CA GLU A 264 31.57 26.24 3.31
C GLU A 264 31.01 27.22 4.34
N ALA A 265 30.80 26.73 5.55
CA ALA A 265 30.52 27.59 6.68
C ALA A 265 31.70 28.48 7.01
N GLY A 266 31.40 29.68 7.43
CA GLY A 266 32.36 30.61 8.03
C GLY A 266 32.32 30.51 9.54
N ASN A 267 33.09 31.39 10.18
CA ASN A 267 33.04 31.57 11.64
C ASN A 267 33.21 33.06 11.99
N ILE A 268 32.67 33.48 13.11
CA ILE A 268 33.00 34.75 13.73
C ILE A 268 34.38 34.64 14.38
N GLU A 269 35.05 35.76 14.66
CA GLU A 269 36.32 35.81 15.38
C GLU A 269 36.15 35.28 16.80
N TYR A 270 37.08 34.43 17.26
CA TYR A 270 37.05 33.88 18.61
C TYR A 270 38.45 33.44 19.09
N TRP A 271 38.57 33.25 20.39
CA TRP A 271 39.77 32.74 21.07
C TRP A 271 39.46 31.39 21.69
N GLN A 272 40.29 30.41 21.46
CA GLN A 272 40.13 29.07 22.02
C GLN A 272 41.26 28.74 23.00
N CYS A 273 40.89 28.30 24.20
CA CYS A 273 41.90 27.82 25.13
C CYS A 273 42.41 26.44 24.72
N SER A 274 43.73 26.32 24.48
CA SER A 274 44.38 25.07 24.09
C SER A 274 44.38 23.99 25.18
N VAL A 275 44.08 24.36 26.43
CA VAL A 275 44.07 23.46 27.59
C VAL A 275 42.67 22.92 27.88
N CYS A 276 41.67 23.82 27.95
CA CYS A 276 40.31 23.42 28.31
C CYS A 276 39.29 23.47 27.18
N ASN A 277 39.72 23.89 25.99
CA ASN A 277 38.90 24.04 24.78
C ASN A 277 37.74 25.06 24.91
N LYS A 278 37.66 25.85 25.99
CA LYS A 278 36.69 26.91 26.10
C LYS A 278 36.91 27.98 25.04
N LEU A 279 35.80 28.61 24.62
CA LEU A 279 35.73 29.56 23.54
C LEU A 279 35.35 30.94 24.07
N PHE A 280 36.05 32.00 23.67
CA PHE A 280 35.85 33.34 24.17
C PHE A 280 35.72 34.34 23.03
N SER A 281 34.95 35.39 23.26
CA SER A 281 34.77 36.49 22.32
C SER A 281 35.92 37.49 22.28
N ASP A 282 36.83 37.43 23.27
CA ASP A 282 37.97 38.38 23.45
C ASP A 282 39.16 37.67 24.10
N GLU A 283 40.35 38.24 23.88
CA GLU A 283 41.62 37.76 24.43
C GLU A 283 41.66 37.84 25.96
N ALA A 284 40.89 38.77 26.57
CA ALA A 284 40.85 38.95 28.00
C ALA A 284 39.96 37.89 28.71
N THR A 285 39.36 36.99 27.99
CA THR A 285 38.47 35.89 28.45
C THR A 285 37.26 36.37 29.29
N THR A 286 36.80 37.60 29.01
CA THR A 286 35.72 38.24 29.79
C THR A 286 34.35 37.66 29.43
N LYS A 287 34.19 37.09 28.25
CA LYS A 287 32.92 36.52 27.76
C LYS A 287 33.15 35.19 27.09
N GLU A 288 32.68 34.15 27.74
CA GLU A 288 32.71 32.77 27.20
C GLU A 288 31.52 32.51 26.30
N PHE A 289 31.74 31.76 25.16
CA PHE A 289 30.68 31.20 24.38
C PHE A 289 30.22 29.86 24.99
N THR A 290 28.96 29.77 25.36
CA THR A 290 28.38 28.56 25.96
C THR A 290 28.00 27.53 24.90
N ASP A 291 27.85 27.94 23.64
CA ASP A 291 27.53 27.11 22.52
C ASP A 291 28.48 27.35 21.34
N ALA A 292 29.24 26.35 20.94
CA ALA A 292 30.14 26.41 19.80
C ALA A 292 29.40 26.61 18.46
N ALA A 293 28.11 26.23 18.38
CA ALA A 293 27.32 26.46 17.20
C ALA A 293 27.07 27.95 16.91
N SER A 294 27.15 28.81 17.97
CA SER A 294 27.04 30.27 17.83
C SER A 294 28.20 30.92 17.10
N LEU A 295 29.34 30.23 16.97
CA LEU A 295 30.51 30.70 16.24
C LEU A 295 30.37 30.49 14.75
N VAL A 296 29.52 29.56 14.34
CA VAL A 296 29.42 29.14 12.95
C VAL A 296 28.51 30.07 12.17
N ILE A 297 29.04 30.64 11.11
CA ILE A 297 28.27 31.34 10.09
C ILE A 297 27.86 30.27 9.05
N PRO A 298 26.58 29.89 8.94
CA PRO A 298 26.19 28.86 7.98
C PRO A 298 26.63 29.19 6.56
N ALA A 299 26.95 28.18 5.78
CA ALA A 299 27.19 28.35 4.35
C ALA A 299 25.98 29.08 3.72
N LYS A 300 26.27 30.02 2.82
CA LYS A 300 25.22 30.89 2.21
C LYS A 300 24.27 30.13 1.29
N GLY A 301 24.66 28.91 0.90
CA GLY A 301 24.00 28.18 -0.18
C GLY A 301 24.27 28.83 -1.54
N HIS A 302 23.78 28.18 -2.59
CA HIS A 302 23.83 28.74 -3.93
C HIS A 302 22.56 29.53 -4.23
N THR A 303 22.69 30.67 -4.87
CA THR A 303 21.57 31.41 -5.50
C THR A 303 21.75 31.32 -7.00
N PHE A 304 20.88 30.57 -7.65
CA PHE A 304 20.97 30.26 -9.07
C PHE A 304 20.18 31.23 -9.95
N ASP A 305 20.74 31.54 -11.11
CA ASP A 305 20.03 32.17 -12.22
C ASP A 305 19.17 31.14 -12.97
N ARG A 306 18.46 31.58 -14.02
CA ARG A 306 17.58 30.70 -14.83
C ARG A 306 18.34 29.59 -15.57
N GLU A 307 19.60 29.80 -15.87
CA GLU A 307 20.51 28.86 -16.54
C GLU A 307 21.18 27.90 -15.54
N GLY A 308 20.94 28.06 -14.23
CA GLY A 308 21.49 27.25 -13.17
C GLY A 308 22.90 27.63 -12.77
N ASN A 309 23.39 28.84 -13.09
CA ASN A 309 24.68 29.32 -12.62
C ASN A 309 24.49 30.05 -11.28
N CYS A 310 25.29 29.70 -10.29
CA CYS A 310 25.33 30.45 -9.03
C CYS A 310 25.85 31.86 -9.26
N THR A 311 25.06 32.87 -8.87
CA THR A 311 25.39 34.29 -9.05
C THR A 311 26.61 34.75 -8.25
N VAL A 312 27.09 33.93 -7.30
CA VAL A 312 28.22 34.25 -6.41
C VAL A 312 29.47 33.48 -6.76
N CYS A 313 29.40 32.14 -6.92
CA CYS A 313 30.58 31.29 -7.12
C CYS A 313 30.65 30.68 -8.52
N HIS A 314 29.68 30.95 -9.38
CA HIS A 314 29.56 30.45 -10.74
C HIS A 314 29.44 28.92 -10.86
N TYR A 315 29.21 28.21 -9.75
CA TYR A 315 28.87 26.79 -9.79
C TYR A 315 27.60 26.59 -10.62
N LYS A 316 27.58 25.57 -11.49
CA LYS A 316 26.45 25.30 -12.38
C LYS A 316 25.72 24.04 -11.93
N ASP A 317 24.41 24.21 -11.63
CA ASP A 317 23.47 23.11 -11.50
C ASP A 317 22.59 23.03 -12.76
N SER A 318 22.90 22.07 -13.63
CA SER A 318 22.24 21.91 -14.92
C SER A 318 20.75 21.50 -14.81
N ARG A 319 20.29 21.07 -13.65
CA ARG A 319 18.89 20.71 -13.39
C ARG A 319 17.96 21.92 -13.54
N TYR A 320 18.42 23.12 -13.20
CA TYR A 320 17.65 24.37 -13.36
C TYR A 320 17.23 24.63 -14.81
N ALA A 321 18.05 24.20 -15.79
CA ALA A 321 17.75 24.39 -17.20
C ALA A 321 16.49 23.61 -17.65
N LEU A 322 16.10 22.54 -16.94
CA LEU A 322 14.88 21.79 -17.22
C LEU A 322 13.60 22.59 -16.89
N PHE A 323 13.70 23.49 -15.92
CA PHE A 323 12.59 24.34 -15.47
C PHE A 323 12.65 25.76 -16.04
N ASN A 324 13.59 26.04 -16.94
CA ASN A 324 13.63 27.29 -17.69
C ASN A 324 12.58 27.28 -18.81
N LEU A 325 11.32 27.19 -18.40
CA LEU A 325 10.15 27.05 -19.27
C LEU A 325 9.34 28.33 -19.31
N GLU A 326 8.57 28.54 -20.41
CA GLU A 326 7.72 29.73 -20.53
C GLU A 326 6.66 29.79 -19.42
N GLY A 327 6.52 30.92 -18.76
CA GLY A 327 5.57 31.12 -17.67
C GLY A 327 6.04 30.68 -16.30
N ILE A 328 7.22 30.05 -16.19
CA ILE A 328 7.85 29.64 -14.93
C ILE A 328 8.97 30.61 -14.54
N THR A 329 9.05 30.97 -13.27
CA THR A 329 10.08 31.85 -12.69
C THR A 329 10.45 31.41 -11.27
N ASN A 330 11.52 32.00 -10.72
CA ASN A 330 11.95 31.78 -9.33
C ASN A 330 12.11 30.30 -8.93
N VAL A 331 12.75 29.53 -9.81
CA VAL A 331 12.99 28.09 -9.56
C VAL A 331 13.99 27.91 -8.43
N THR A 332 13.68 27.03 -7.50
CA THR A 332 14.59 26.57 -6.43
C THR A 332 14.51 25.06 -6.36
N ILE A 333 15.66 24.39 -6.38
CA ILE A 333 15.78 22.92 -6.31
C ILE A 333 16.45 22.53 -5.01
N THR A 334 15.82 21.64 -4.25
CA THR A 334 16.32 21.12 -2.97
C THR A 334 16.29 19.60 -2.99
N ASP A 335 17.40 18.97 -2.67
CA ASP A 335 17.44 17.52 -2.44
C ASP A 335 17.23 17.24 -0.95
N ASN A 336 16.21 16.47 -0.60
CA ASN A 336 15.84 16.15 0.78
C ASN A 336 16.29 14.74 1.21
N GLY A 337 16.81 13.93 0.30
CA GLY A 337 17.27 12.57 0.54
C GLY A 337 18.80 12.43 0.56
N SER A 338 19.27 11.24 0.97
CA SER A 338 20.70 10.89 0.94
C SER A 338 21.23 10.70 -0.49
N TYR A 339 20.34 10.59 -1.47
CA TYR A 339 20.65 10.33 -2.88
C TYR A 339 19.97 11.41 -3.72
N PRO A 340 20.68 12.51 -4.10
CA PRO A 340 20.10 13.59 -4.88
C PRO A 340 19.70 13.13 -6.28
N TRP A 341 18.59 13.67 -6.78
CA TRP A 341 18.22 13.48 -8.18
C TRP A 341 19.25 14.13 -9.12
N GLN A 342 19.56 13.45 -10.19
CA GLN A 342 20.57 13.90 -11.16
C GLN A 342 19.95 14.06 -12.55
N MET A 343 20.68 14.75 -13.46
CA MET A 343 20.28 14.80 -14.87
C MET A 343 20.19 13.41 -15.47
N LEU A 344 19.22 13.21 -16.36
CA LEU A 344 19.06 11.98 -17.13
C LEU A 344 20.36 11.68 -17.89
N ASP A 345 20.94 10.53 -17.60
CA ASP A 345 22.14 10.01 -18.25
C ASP A 345 21.83 8.64 -18.87
N LEU A 346 21.70 8.60 -20.20
CA LEU A 346 21.40 7.38 -20.94
C LEU A 346 22.55 6.34 -20.93
N GLY A 347 23.76 6.77 -20.52
CA GLY A 347 24.92 5.88 -20.34
C GLY A 347 25.06 5.30 -18.93
N ALA A 348 24.22 5.69 -17.98
CA ALA A 348 24.30 5.21 -16.60
C ALA A 348 23.93 3.73 -16.47
N ASP A 349 24.39 3.10 -15.38
CA ASP A 349 24.07 1.71 -15.07
C ASP A 349 22.56 1.49 -15.00
N GLY A 350 22.09 0.40 -15.59
CA GLY A 350 20.69 0.01 -15.60
C GLY A 350 19.82 0.63 -16.70
N MET A 351 20.33 1.62 -17.44
CA MET A 351 19.57 2.31 -18.48
C MET A 351 19.19 1.41 -19.67
N SER A 352 19.89 0.31 -19.90
CA SER A 352 19.58 -0.62 -20.98
C SER A 352 18.17 -1.22 -20.90
N ALA A 353 17.65 -1.39 -19.68
CA ALA A 353 16.31 -1.95 -19.45
C ALA A 353 15.17 -0.98 -19.83
N VAL A 354 15.46 0.30 -19.93
CA VAL A 354 14.47 1.37 -20.17
C VAL A 354 14.80 2.24 -21.38
N SER A 355 15.86 1.94 -22.10
CA SER A 355 16.35 2.75 -23.24
C SER A 355 15.29 2.98 -24.33
N SER A 356 14.33 2.08 -24.50
CA SER A 356 13.24 2.20 -25.49
C SER A 356 12.24 3.33 -25.17
N TYR A 357 12.21 3.82 -23.93
CA TYR A 357 11.33 4.93 -23.51
C TYR A 357 11.94 6.31 -23.79
N PHE A 358 13.23 6.39 -24.10
CA PHE A 358 13.94 7.63 -24.30
C PHE A 358 14.45 7.78 -25.73
N THR A 359 14.56 9.02 -26.19
CA THR A 359 15.27 9.39 -27.42
C THR A 359 16.59 10.07 -27.06
N ALA A 360 17.49 10.26 -28.01
CA ALA A 360 18.74 11.00 -27.82
C ALA A 360 18.52 12.48 -27.40
N GLU A 361 17.29 13.00 -27.62
CA GLU A 361 16.89 14.37 -27.27
C GLU A 361 16.17 14.46 -25.93
N SER A 362 15.81 13.35 -25.31
CA SER A 362 15.10 13.32 -24.02
C SER A 362 15.91 14.02 -22.92
N LYS A 363 15.28 14.97 -22.25
CA LYS A 363 15.89 15.75 -21.15
C LYS A 363 15.04 15.56 -19.89
N GLY A 364 15.69 15.29 -18.77
CA GLY A 364 14.97 15.05 -17.54
C GLY A 364 15.87 14.79 -16.35
N LEU A 365 15.24 14.31 -15.28
CA LEU A 365 15.88 13.91 -14.03
C LEU A 365 15.70 12.42 -13.83
N MET A 366 16.65 11.81 -13.13
CA MET A 366 16.56 10.43 -12.66
C MET A 366 16.98 10.32 -11.19
N SER A 367 16.36 9.38 -10.47
CA SER A 367 16.72 9.09 -9.09
C SER A 367 18.13 8.47 -9.01
N ASN A 368 18.88 8.77 -7.93
CA ASN A 368 20.27 8.34 -7.77
C ASN A 368 20.48 7.31 -6.65
N ASN A 369 19.41 6.66 -6.19
CA ASN A 369 19.47 5.60 -5.19
C ASN A 369 19.50 4.18 -5.78
N TYR A 370 19.91 4.04 -7.05
CA TYR A 370 20.08 2.77 -7.74
C TYR A 370 20.93 1.78 -6.95
N GLY A 371 20.43 0.58 -6.75
CA GLY A 371 21.11 -0.48 -6.02
C GLY A 371 21.24 -0.24 -4.50
N LYS A 372 20.49 0.70 -3.93
CA LYS A 372 20.52 1.06 -2.51
C LYS A 372 19.23 0.67 -1.82
N GLY A 373 19.11 -0.60 -1.41
CA GLY A 373 17.94 -1.08 -0.66
C GLY A 373 17.63 -0.21 0.58
N HIS A 374 16.35 -0.10 0.93
CA HIS A 374 15.85 0.73 2.04
C HIS A 374 16.30 2.21 1.95
N SER A 375 16.21 2.79 0.77
CA SER A 375 16.64 4.18 0.53
C SER A 375 15.57 5.01 -0.15
N THR A 376 15.64 6.32 0.08
CA THR A 376 14.80 7.33 -0.57
C THR A 376 15.67 8.32 -1.33
N SER A 377 15.29 8.59 -2.58
CA SER A 377 15.81 9.69 -3.39
C SER A 377 14.68 10.70 -3.55
N GLU A 378 14.82 11.90 -2.98
CA GLU A 378 13.77 12.92 -2.97
C GLU A 378 14.30 14.27 -3.45
N ILE A 379 13.51 14.94 -4.28
CA ILE A 379 13.76 16.29 -4.77
C ILE A 379 12.50 17.13 -4.62
N GLU A 380 12.67 18.35 -4.16
CA GLU A 380 11.67 19.39 -4.09
C GLU A 380 12.03 20.51 -5.07
N VAL A 381 11.12 20.88 -5.96
CA VAL A 381 11.28 21.96 -6.90
C VAL A 381 10.20 23.02 -6.65
N LYS A 382 10.60 24.18 -6.14
CA LYS A 382 9.71 25.33 -5.98
C LYS A 382 9.84 26.24 -7.18
N PHE A 383 8.71 26.73 -7.67
CA PHE A 383 8.66 27.68 -8.78
C PHE A 383 7.41 28.56 -8.74
N ASN A 384 7.48 29.70 -9.39
CA ASN A 384 6.35 30.59 -9.56
C ASN A 384 5.81 30.54 -10.98
N VAL A 385 4.49 30.46 -11.10
CA VAL A 385 3.77 30.59 -12.37
C VAL A 385 3.26 32.01 -12.47
N VAL A 386 3.61 32.75 -13.54
CA VAL A 386 3.29 34.18 -13.71
C VAL A 386 1.97 34.42 -14.44
N LYS A 387 1.50 33.45 -15.23
CA LYS A 387 0.20 33.42 -15.94
C LYS A 387 -0.25 31.97 -16.02
N PRO A 388 -1.54 31.66 -16.22
CA PRO A 388 -1.98 30.28 -16.39
C PRO A 388 -1.19 29.55 -17.48
N ILE A 389 -0.72 28.35 -17.18
CA ILE A 389 0.04 27.49 -18.10
C ILE A 389 -0.49 26.07 -18.05
N LEU A 390 -0.43 25.38 -19.16
CA LEU A 390 -0.50 23.93 -19.21
C LEU A 390 0.90 23.40 -18.92
N PHE A 391 1.09 22.75 -17.79
CA PHE A 391 2.35 22.13 -17.38
C PHE A 391 2.28 20.62 -17.58
N SER A 392 3.27 20.03 -18.20
CA SER A 392 3.32 18.59 -18.46
C SER A 392 4.73 18.03 -18.38
N PHE A 393 4.83 16.78 -18.03
CA PHE A 393 6.04 15.97 -18.11
C PHE A 393 5.69 14.49 -18.22
N LYS A 394 6.62 13.70 -18.73
CA LYS A 394 6.55 12.24 -18.67
C LYS A 394 7.27 11.75 -17.43
N TYR A 395 6.79 10.69 -16.86
CA TYR A 395 7.47 10.01 -15.77
C TYR A 395 7.43 8.50 -15.98
N LEU A 396 8.48 7.85 -15.54
CA LEU A 396 8.70 6.43 -15.68
C LEU A 396 9.27 5.91 -14.37
N ILE A 397 8.73 4.83 -13.90
CA ILE A 397 9.39 3.99 -12.89
C ILE A 397 9.82 2.69 -13.57
N SER A 398 11.01 2.25 -13.29
CA SER A 398 11.50 0.93 -13.69
C SER A 398 11.98 0.24 -12.43
N ALA A 399 11.10 -0.52 -11.79
CA ALA A 399 11.34 -1.09 -10.47
C ALA A 399 10.53 -2.35 -10.22
N LYS A 400 10.86 -3.06 -9.14
CA LYS A 400 10.02 -4.14 -8.58
C LYS A 400 8.69 -3.58 -8.07
N LYS A 401 7.66 -4.43 -7.99
CA LYS A 401 6.31 -4.03 -7.53
C LYS A 401 6.26 -3.47 -6.11
N SER A 402 7.28 -3.73 -5.28
CA SER A 402 7.41 -3.20 -3.92
C SER A 402 7.90 -1.76 -3.87
N ASN A 403 8.61 -1.29 -4.89
CA ASN A 403 9.18 0.05 -4.93
C ASN A 403 8.17 1.03 -5.54
N SER A 404 8.16 2.28 -5.07
CA SER A 404 7.21 3.29 -5.53
C SER A 404 7.86 4.64 -5.79
N VAL A 405 7.32 5.38 -6.74
CA VAL A 405 7.53 6.83 -6.86
C VAL A 405 6.26 7.55 -6.42
N ILE A 406 6.42 8.54 -5.57
CA ILE A 406 5.37 9.44 -5.09
C ILE A 406 5.60 10.79 -5.71
N ILE A 407 4.59 11.34 -6.36
CA ILE A 407 4.62 12.66 -6.98
C ILE A 407 3.56 13.52 -6.30
N THR A 408 3.99 14.66 -5.74
CA THR A 408 3.06 15.63 -5.14
C THR A 408 3.25 17.00 -5.76
N LEU A 409 2.16 17.76 -5.83
CA LEU A 409 2.17 19.18 -6.17
C LEU A 409 1.44 19.94 -5.07
N ASN A 410 2.14 20.88 -4.40
CA ASN A 410 1.65 21.59 -3.20
C ASN A 410 1.12 20.62 -2.12
N ASP A 411 1.90 19.58 -1.82
CA ASP A 411 1.59 18.50 -0.87
C ASP A 411 0.36 17.65 -1.21
N LYS A 412 -0.33 17.94 -2.31
CA LYS A 412 -1.40 17.09 -2.80
C LYS A 412 -0.79 15.91 -3.57
N LEU A 413 -1.09 14.69 -3.10
CA LEU A 413 -0.69 13.48 -3.82
C LEU A 413 -1.28 13.50 -5.23
N PHE A 414 -0.42 13.37 -6.21
CA PHE A 414 -0.80 13.35 -7.60
C PHE A 414 -0.87 11.92 -8.14
N ASP A 415 0.18 11.15 -7.91
CA ASP A 415 0.25 9.74 -8.30
C ASP A 415 1.22 8.97 -7.40
N GLU A 416 0.94 7.69 -7.19
CA GLU A 416 1.84 6.70 -6.62
C GLU A 416 1.93 5.52 -7.60
N ILE A 417 3.10 5.32 -8.22
CA ILE A 417 3.31 4.26 -9.21
C ILE A 417 4.16 3.14 -8.62
N LYS A 418 3.81 1.91 -8.97
CA LYS A 418 4.51 0.69 -8.57
C LYS A 418 4.79 -0.20 -9.78
N GLY A 419 5.99 -0.77 -9.85
CA GLY A 419 6.42 -1.61 -10.96
C GLY A 419 7.00 -0.82 -12.11
N THR A 420 6.98 -1.38 -13.35
CA THR A 420 7.50 -0.71 -14.55
C THR A 420 6.35 -0.13 -15.35
N GLU A 421 6.20 1.18 -15.30
CA GLU A 421 5.12 1.91 -15.95
C GLU A 421 5.58 3.30 -16.38
N GLN A 422 5.12 3.75 -17.56
CA GLN A 422 5.31 5.11 -18.06
C GLN A 422 3.95 5.82 -18.10
N LYS A 423 3.92 7.04 -17.56
CA LYS A 423 2.74 7.90 -17.62
C LYS A 423 3.10 9.33 -18.04
N VAL A 424 2.08 10.11 -18.35
CA VAL A 424 2.21 11.55 -18.64
C VAL A 424 1.46 12.32 -17.57
N TYR A 425 2.18 13.21 -16.88
CA TYR A 425 1.55 14.25 -16.08
C TYR A 425 1.12 15.43 -16.94
N LYS A 426 -0.06 15.96 -16.67
CA LYS A 426 -0.58 17.12 -17.36
C LYS A 426 -1.54 17.89 -16.45
N SER A 427 -1.29 19.15 -16.20
CA SER A 427 -2.14 19.97 -15.34
C SER A 427 -2.12 21.43 -15.78
N ILE A 428 -3.21 22.15 -15.53
CA ILE A 428 -3.26 23.58 -15.70
C ILE A 428 -2.90 24.22 -14.36
N LEU A 429 -1.81 25.00 -14.38
CA LEU A 429 -1.34 25.72 -13.20
C LEU A 429 -1.72 27.19 -13.33
N ASN A 430 -2.42 27.71 -12.31
CA ASN A 430 -2.75 29.13 -12.18
C ASN A 430 -1.51 29.97 -11.89
N LYS A 431 -1.66 31.31 -11.97
CA LYS A 431 -0.69 32.23 -11.39
C LYS A 431 -0.55 31.95 -9.89
N GLY A 432 0.66 31.64 -9.42
CA GLY A 432 0.92 31.30 -8.02
C GLY A 432 2.26 30.63 -7.79
N GLU A 433 2.49 30.24 -6.56
CA GLU A 433 3.68 29.49 -6.13
C GLU A 433 3.34 28.00 -6.09
N TYR A 434 4.26 27.18 -6.58
CA TYR A 434 4.12 25.72 -6.65
C TYR A 434 5.34 25.01 -6.09
N THR A 435 5.10 23.90 -5.45
CA THR A 435 6.12 22.96 -4.97
C THR A 435 5.84 21.59 -5.57
N LEU A 436 6.69 21.13 -6.48
CA LEU A 436 6.69 19.78 -7.04
C LEU A 436 7.66 18.92 -6.22
N THR A 437 7.17 17.85 -5.60
CA THR A 437 8.01 16.90 -4.87
C THR A 437 7.96 15.55 -5.57
N LEU A 438 9.12 14.95 -5.76
CA LEU A 438 9.30 13.63 -6.33
C LEU A 438 10.09 12.79 -5.33
N SER A 439 9.49 11.71 -4.84
CA SER A 439 10.11 10.81 -3.87
C SER A 439 10.12 9.39 -4.41
N TYR A 440 11.30 8.83 -4.65
CA TYR A 440 11.46 7.44 -5.06
C TYR A 440 11.96 6.59 -3.90
N ASN A 441 11.17 5.61 -3.52
CA ASN A 441 11.39 4.75 -2.37
C ASN A 441 11.73 3.32 -2.81
N ILE A 442 12.86 2.80 -2.34
CA ILE A 442 13.29 1.41 -2.49
C ILE A 442 13.09 0.70 -1.15
N PHE A 443 12.17 -0.25 -1.09
CA PHE A 443 11.82 -0.98 0.12
C PHE A 443 12.55 -2.32 0.27
N ASP A 444 12.95 -2.95 -0.84
CA ASP A 444 13.59 -4.27 -0.83
C ASP A 444 15.10 -4.18 -1.06
N PHE A 445 15.83 -5.17 -0.54
CA PHE A 445 17.22 -5.37 -0.93
C PHE A 445 17.30 -5.71 -2.42
N VAL A 446 18.25 -5.07 -3.10
CA VAL A 446 18.52 -5.33 -4.52
C VAL A 446 19.12 -6.71 -4.65
N ASP A 447 18.44 -7.61 -5.35
CA ASP A 447 18.95 -8.91 -5.76
C ASP A 447 20.02 -8.68 -6.84
N GLU A 448 21.19 -9.31 -6.74
CA GLU A 448 22.30 -9.07 -7.67
C GLU A 448 21.94 -9.36 -9.15
N ASP A 449 20.94 -10.21 -9.37
CA ASP A 449 20.46 -10.57 -10.71
C ASP A 449 19.54 -9.53 -11.38
N ASN A 450 19.10 -8.48 -10.67
CA ASN A 450 18.15 -7.47 -11.15
C ASN A 450 18.71 -6.03 -11.16
N LYS A 451 19.99 -5.84 -11.36
CA LYS A 451 20.68 -4.53 -11.31
C LYS A 451 20.22 -3.50 -12.36
N GLY A 452 19.29 -3.84 -13.26
CA GLY A 452 18.96 -3.01 -14.39
C GLY A 452 17.77 -2.06 -14.25
N ALA A 453 16.95 -2.20 -13.19
CA ALA A 453 15.60 -1.65 -13.26
C ALA A 453 15.14 -0.78 -12.07
N ASP A 454 16.02 -0.39 -11.14
CA ASP A 454 15.60 0.35 -9.95
C ASP A 454 15.87 1.86 -10.07
N ARG A 455 15.08 2.55 -10.89
CA ARG A 455 15.14 4.02 -11.04
C ARG A 455 13.77 4.62 -11.30
N ALA A 456 13.59 5.86 -10.89
CA ALA A 456 12.49 6.71 -11.29
C ALA A 456 13.01 7.87 -12.15
N PHE A 457 12.18 8.29 -13.10
CA PHE A 457 12.52 9.32 -14.09
C PHE A 457 11.38 10.32 -14.23
N ILE A 458 11.72 11.61 -14.39
CA ILE A 458 10.85 12.59 -15.01
C ILE A 458 11.57 13.21 -16.19
N TYR A 459 10.90 13.37 -17.31
CA TYR A 459 11.53 13.87 -18.52
C TYR A 459 10.52 14.53 -19.45
N ASP A 460 11.03 15.20 -20.48
CA ASP A 460 10.24 15.95 -21.45
C ASP A 460 9.31 16.98 -20.79
N LEU A 461 9.84 17.72 -19.80
CA LEU A 461 9.12 18.81 -19.13
C LEU A 461 8.77 19.88 -20.14
N ASN A 462 7.51 20.31 -20.13
CA ASN A 462 7.03 21.32 -21.07
C ASN A 462 5.96 22.22 -20.42
N THR A 463 5.87 23.46 -20.95
CA THR A 463 4.79 24.38 -20.64
C THR A 463 4.18 24.92 -21.94
N ALA A 464 2.87 25.13 -21.94
CA ALA A 464 2.18 25.83 -22.99
C ALA A 464 1.34 26.98 -22.40
N THR A 465 1.52 28.17 -22.92
CA THR A 465 0.72 29.36 -22.55
C THR A 465 -0.51 29.50 -23.42
N THR A 466 -0.55 28.83 -24.58
CA THR A 466 -1.77 28.62 -25.37
C THR A 466 -2.35 27.28 -24.97
N ILE A 467 -3.47 27.29 -24.25
CA ILE A 467 -4.14 26.11 -23.74
C ILE A 467 -5.25 25.70 -24.69
N SER A 468 -5.27 24.43 -25.09
CA SER A 468 -6.35 23.80 -25.83
C SER A 468 -6.37 22.32 -25.40
N ASP A 469 -7.22 21.98 -24.42
CA ASP A 469 -7.24 20.64 -23.87
C ASP A 469 -8.64 20.22 -23.42
N TYR A 470 -8.82 18.94 -23.14
CA TYR A 470 -10.05 18.36 -22.63
C TYR A 470 -9.99 18.24 -21.12
N VAL A 471 -11.06 18.66 -20.46
CA VAL A 471 -11.13 18.69 -19.00
C VAL A 471 -12.46 18.12 -18.51
N ALA A 472 -12.45 17.65 -17.27
CA ALA A 472 -13.62 17.41 -16.47
C ALA A 472 -13.70 18.51 -15.40
N GLU A 473 -14.85 19.20 -15.30
CA GLU A 473 -15.13 20.26 -14.33
C GLU A 473 -16.20 19.82 -13.37
N LEU A 474 -15.93 19.88 -12.08
CA LEU A 474 -16.89 19.59 -11.03
C LEU A 474 -17.64 20.86 -10.62
N ASP A 475 -18.97 20.78 -10.55
CA ASP A 475 -19.81 21.92 -10.13
C ASP A 475 -19.60 22.32 -8.66
N ALA A 476 -20.15 23.48 -8.25
CA ALA A 476 -20.01 23.99 -6.88
C ALA A 476 -20.65 23.09 -5.82
N THR A 477 -21.56 22.21 -6.20
CA THR A 477 -22.25 21.27 -5.30
C THR A 477 -21.56 19.91 -5.21
N ASN A 478 -20.52 19.67 -6.00
CA ASN A 478 -19.82 18.39 -6.14
C ASN A 478 -20.72 17.24 -6.62
N THR A 479 -21.77 17.53 -7.38
CA THR A 479 -22.75 16.55 -7.84
C THR A 479 -22.81 16.38 -9.35
N THR A 480 -22.30 17.37 -10.11
CA THR A 480 -22.31 17.34 -11.57
C THR A 480 -20.90 17.50 -12.11
N LEU A 481 -20.47 16.53 -12.91
CA LEU A 481 -19.19 16.54 -13.61
C LEU A 481 -19.41 16.84 -15.08
N THR A 482 -18.81 17.92 -15.59
CA THR A 482 -18.94 18.36 -16.99
C THR A 482 -17.63 18.12 -17.75
N PHE A 483 -17.69 17.30 -18.78
CA PHE A 483 -16.60 17.10 -19.74
C PHE A 483 -16.68 18.11 -20.88
N LYS A 484 -15.63 18.91 -21.07
CA LYS A 484 -15.57 19.95 -22.10
C LYS A 484 -14.16 20.17 -22.62
N LYS A 485 -14.06 20.84 -23.76
CA LYS A 485 -12.80 21.37 -24.25
C LYS A 485 -12.61 22.79 -23.73
N ILE A 486 -11.44 23.09 -23.19
CA ILE A 486 -11.07 24.45 -22.82
C ILE A 486 -10.02 24.99 -23.77
N THR A 487 -10.03 26.33 -23.92
CA THR A 487 -9.04 27.10 -24.66
C THR A 487 -8.56 28.29 -23.83
N SER A 488 -7.46 28.88 -24.21
CA SER A 488 -6.92 30.07 -23.52
C SER A 488 -7.95 31.19 -23.36
N ASP A 489 -8.90 31.31 -24.31
CA ASP A 489 -9.90 32.39 -24.34
C ASP A 489 -10.98 32.25 -23.25
N ASN A 490 -11.22 31.03 -22.71
CA ASN A 490 -12.26 30.80 -21.71
C ASN A 490 -11.72 30.49 -20.30
N LEU A 491 -10.40 30.49 -20.11
CA LEU A 491 -9.77 30.17 -18.83
C LEU A 491 -10.06 31.14 -17.70
N GLU A 492 -10.15 32.46 -18.00
CA GLU A 492 -10.36 33.50 -16.96
C GLU A 492 -11.72 33.37 -16.24
N SER A 493 -12.67 32.68 -16.86
CA SER A 493 -14.04 32.52 -16.32
C SER A 493 -14.25 31.19 -15.56
N ILE A 494 -13.22 30.34 -15.46
CA ILE A 494 -13.32 28.99 -14.94
C ILE A 494 -12.54 28.86 -13.63
N ASP A 495 -13.13 28.23 -12.64
CA ASP A 495 -12.44 27.83 -11.40
C ASP A 495 -11.52 26.61 -11.67
N LEU A 496 -10.26 26.90 -11.94
CA LEU A 496 -9.28 25.86 -12.29
C LEU A 496 -8.99 24.88 -11.13
N SER A 497 -9.35 25.22 -9.90
CA SER A 497 -9.22 24.30 -8.76
C SER A 497 -10.20 23.11 -8.86
N ARG A 498 -11.21 23.25 -9.72
CA ARG A 498 -12.26 22.24 -9.95
C ARG A 498 -12.12 21.52 -11.29
N LEU A 499 -11.00 21.71 -11.98
CA LEU A 499 -10.71 21.08 -13.27
C LEU A 499 -9.69 19.96 -13.12
N VAL A 500 -9.93 18.89 -13.85
CA VAL A 500 -8.95 17.82 -14.10
C VAL A 500 -8.80 17.63 -15.60
N ILE A 501 -7.59 17.49 -16.09
CA ILE A 501 -7.33 17.20 -17.50
C ILE A 501 -7.70 15.73 -17.77
N VAL A 502 -8.45 15.53 -18.85
CA VAL A 502 -8.82 14.20 -19.32
C VAL A 502 -7.64 13.62 -20.09
N ASN A 503 -7.06 12.54 -19.61
CA ASN A 503 -5.97 11.82 -20.25
C ASN A 503 -6.49 10.78 -21.28
N ASP A 504 -5.60 9.98 -21.87
CA ASP A 504 -5.95 9.01 -22.92
C ASP A 504 -6.70 7.77 -22.40
N GLU A 505 -6.63 7.49 -21.08
CA GLU A 505 -7.36 6.40 -20.39
C GLU A 505 -8.09 6.97 -19.18
N PRO A 506 -9.16 7.74 -19.39
CA PRO A 506 -9.82 8.46 -18.32
C PRO A 506 -10.67 7.52 -17.46
N MET A 507 -10.54 7.62 -16.15
CA MET A 507 -11.46 7.01 -15.19
C MET A 507 -11.99 8.09 -14.26
N VAL A 508 -13.31 8.24 -14.18
CA VAL A 508 -13.95 9.31 -13.38
C VAL A 508 -13.53 9.25 -11.92
N LYS A 509 -13.43 8.06 -11.35
CA LYS A 509 -13.01 7.84 -9.95
C LYS A 509 -11.57 8.30 -9.66
N ASP A 510 -10.69 8.33 -10.67
CA ASP A 510 -9.28 8.68 -10.51
C ASP A 510 -9.01 10.17 -10.81
N MET A 511 -9.99 10.88 -11.38
CA MET A 511 -9.85 12.30 -11.74
C MET A 511 -9.88 13.24 -10.55
N TYR A 512 -10.54 12.85 -9.46
CA TYR A 512 -10.71 13.68 -8.28
C TYR A 512 -10.42 12.87 -7.02
N ASP A 513 -9.72 13.48 -6.04
CA ASP A 513 -9.68 13.01 -4.64
C ASP A 513 -11.06 13.12 -3.94
N ILE A 514 -12.10 13.22 -4.74
CA ILE A 514 -13.47 13.33 -4.27
C ILE A 514 -14.04 11.93 -4.28
N GLU A 515 -14.63 11.55 -3.18
CA GLU A 515 -15.44 10.35 -3.12
C GLU A 515 -16.41 10.36 -4.31
N THR A 516 -16.18 9.50 -5.30
CA THR A 516 -17.04 9.33 -6.50
C THR A 516 -18.49 9.07 -6.15
N THR A 517 -18.75 8.75 -4.88
CA THR A 517 -20.09 8.58 -4.28
C THR A 517 -20.97 9.82 -4.36
N ASN A 518 -20.45 11.01 -4.61
CA ASN A 518 -21.24 12.25 -4.66
C ASN A 518 -21.65 12.67 -6.07
N ILE A 519 -21.03 12.12 -7.14
CA ILE A 519 -21.35 12.49 -8.52
C ILE A 519 -22.65 11.81 -8.94
N LYS A 520 -23.70 12.63 -9.18
CA LYS A 520 -25.03 12.18 -9.61
C LYS A 520 -25.25 12.36 -11.10
N ASN A 521 -24.63 13.39 -11.69
CA ASN A 521 -24.85 13.75 -13.08
C ASN A 521 -23.51 13.89 -13.79
N ILE A 522 -23.46 13.38 -15.02
CA ILE A 522 -22.35 13.62 -15.94
C ILE A 522 -22.90 14.31 -17.19
N VAL A 523 -22.20 15.35 -17.65
CA VAL A 523 -22.57 16.13 -18.82
C VAL A 523 -21.37 16.14 -19.78
N PHE A 524 -21.62 15.80 -21.03
CA PHE A 524 -20.66 16.05 -22.10
C PHE A 524 -21.10 17.29 -22.86
N ASP A 525 -20.25 18.32 -22.86
CA ASP A 525 -20.46 19.54 -23.65
C ASP A 525 -20.13 19.27 -25.14
N GLU A 526 -20.80 19.97 -26.06
CA GLU A 526 -20.56 19.80 -27.50
C GLU A 526 -19.08 19.99 -27.90
N SER A 527 -18.32 20.83 -27.18
CA SER A 527 -16.90 21.03 -27.43
C SER A 527 -16.06 19.77 -27.24
N PHE A 528 -16.56 18.77 -26.49
CA PHE A 528 -15.89 17.49 -26.24
C PHE A 528 -15.88 16.54 -27.46
N LYS A 529 -16.70 16.79 -28.48
CA LYS A 529 -16.86 15.91 -29.66
C LYS A 529 -15.57 15.60 -30.45
N THR A 530 -14.54 16.40 -30.25
CA THR A 530 -13.22 16.17 -30.90
C THR A 530 -12.25 15.37 -30.03
N TYR A 531 -12.62 15.04 -28.80
CA TYR A 531 -11.86 14.06 -27.98
C TYR A 531 -12.06 12.66 -28.58
N ALA A 532 -10.98 11.97 -28.87
CA ALA A 532 -11.04 10.70 -29.60
C ALA A 532 -10.16 9.62 -28.93
N PRO A 533 -10.63 9.06 -27.81
CA PRO A 533 -9.88 8.08 -27.05
C PRO A 533 -9.74 6.75 -27.80
N THR A 534 -8.74 5.98 -27.44
CA THR A 534 -8.56 4.60 -27.91
C THR A 534 -9.07 3.55 -26.91
N SER A 535 -9.24 3.94 -25.65
CA SER A 535 -9.80 3.14 -24.57
C SER A 535 -10.81 3.95 -23.76
N LEU A 536 -11.91 3.31 -23.38
CA LEU A 536 -12.90 3.78 -22.42
C LEU A 536 -13.13 2.72 -21.34
N SER A 537 -12.16 1.83 -21.14
CA SER A 537 -12.23 0.84 -20.08
C SER A 537 -12.35 1.51 -18.73
N GLY A 538 -13.37 1.12 -17.96
CA GLY A 538 -13.63 1.63 -16.63
C GLY A 538 -13.98 3.12 -16.55
N PHE A 539 -14.32 3.80 -17.65
CA PHE A 539 -14.47 5.27 -17.65
C PHE A 539 -15.40 5.77 -16.54
N PHE A 540 -16.55 5.13 -16.34
CA PHE A 540 -17.50 5.43 -15.26
C PHE A 540 -17.51 4.37 -14.15
N ASN A 541 -16.54 3.45 -14.17
CA ASN A 541 -16.54 2.33 -13.23
C ASN A 541 -16.58 2.79 -11.77
N GLY A 542 -17.50 2.22 -10.98
CA GLY A 542 -17.64 2.51 -9.55
C GLY A 542 -18.37 3.83 -9.25
N CYS A 543 -18.94 4.52 -10.24
CA CYS A 543 -19.79 5.68 -9.99
C CYS A 543 -21.18 5.24 -9.45
N GLU A 544 -21.21 4.73 -8.23
CA GLU A 544 -22.40 4.10 -7.63
C GLU A 544 -23.59 5.04 -7.51
N THR A 545 -23.34 6.35 -7.28
CA THR A 545 -24.38 7.38 -7.11
C THR A 545 -24.84 8.02 -8.41
N LEU A 546 -24.21 7.70 -9.54
CA LEU A 546 -24.50 8.28 -10.85
C LEU A 546 -25.93 7.95 -11.29
N GLU A 547 -26.73 8.97 -11.47
CA GLU A 547 -28.16 8.88 -11.85
C GLU A 547 -28.39 9.14 -13.35
N THR A 548 -27.64 10.11 -13.93
CA THR A 548 -27.83 10.53 -15.32
C THR A 548 -26.51 10.83 -16.03
N ILE A 549 -26.48 10.55 -17.35
CA ILE A 549 -25.44 11.02 -18.27
C ILE A 549 -26.14 11.73 -19.43
N SER A 550 -25.77 12.97 -19.69
CA SER A 550 -26.28 13.77 -20.80
C SER A 550 -25.18 14.19 -21.75
N GLY A 551 -25.52 14.44 -23.02
CA GLY A 551 -24.53 14.80 -24.05
C GLY A 551 -23.64 13.65 -24.47
N LEU A 552 -24.02 12.40 -24.18
CA LEU A 552 -23.20 11.20 -24.48
C LEU A 552 -22.93 11.05 -25.98
N GLU A 553 -23.73 11.67 -26.85
CA GLU A 553 -23.54 11.80 -28.28
C GLU A 553 -22.25 12.59 -28.66
N TYR A 554 -21.71 13.40 -27.74
CA TYR A 554 -20.47 14.13 -27.93
C TYR A 554 -19.21 13.32 -27.49
N LEU A 555 -19.39 12.13 -26.92
CA LEU A 555 -18.28 11.23 -26.66
C LEU A 555 -17.93 10.44 -27.92
N ASN A 556 -16.85 10.82 -28.59
CA ASN A 556 -16.43 10.18 -29.84
C ASN A 556 -15.80 8.81 -29.62
N THR A 557 -16.52 7.75 -29.96
CA THR A 557 -16.09 6.37 -29.79
C THR A 557 -15.45 5.74 -31.05
N ALA A 558 -15.25 6.49 -32.13
CA ALA A 558 -14.82 5.93 -33.44
C ALA A 558 -13.45 5.25 -33.43
N ASN A 559 -12.59 5.54 -32.45
CA ASN A 559 -11.27 4.91 -32.32
C ASN A 559 -11.15 3.95 -31.13
N VAL A 560 -12.22 3.78 -30.36
CA VAL A 560 -12.20 2.98 -29.14
C VAL A 560 -12.07 1.49 -29.48
N LYS A 561 -11.13 0.83 -28.82
CA LYS A 561 -10.87 -0.60 -28.90
C LYS A 561 -11.31 -1.36 -27.65
N TYR A 562 -11.32 -0.69 -26.50
CA TYR A 562 -11.63 -1.30 -25.21
C TYR A 562 -12.73 -0.53 -24.51
N MET A 563 -13.82 -1.22 -24.11
CA MET A 563 -14.96 -0.70 -23.38
C MET A 563 -15.27 -1.57 -22.15
N SER A 564 -14.26 -2.35 -21.68
CA SER A 564 -14.48 -3.19 -20.49
C SER A 564 -14.84 -2.33 -19.26
N ASP A 565 -15.79 -2.77 -18.48
CA ASP A 565 -16.27 -2.11 -17.26
C ASP A 565 -16.67 -0.63 -17.42
N MET A 566 -16.95 -0.16 -18.65
CA MET A 566 -17.15 1.27 -18.92
C MET A 566 -18.18 1.91 -18.01
N PHE A 567 -19.30 1.22 -17.75
CA PHE A 567 -20.36 1.64 -16.82
C PHE A 567 -20.43 0.71 -15.59
N GLY A 568 -19.39 -0.08 -15.35
CA GLY A 568 -19.36 -1.06 -14.27
C GLY A 568 -19.64 -0.42 -12.92
N GLY A 569 -20.56 -1.00 -12.11
CA GLY A 569 -20.90 -0.49 -10.78
C GLY A 569 -21.71 0.81 -10.74
N CYS A 570 -22.25 1.30 -11.86
CA CYS A 570 -23.16 2.44 -11.88
C CYS A 570 -24.55 2.02 -11.39
N GLN A 571 -24.67 1.73 -10.10
CA GLN A 571 -25.86 1.10 -9.50
C GLN A 571 -27.14 1.90 -9.66
N ASN A 572 -27.05 3.25 -9.65
CA ASN A 572 -28.19 4.16 -9.71
C ASN A 572 -28.55 4.63 -11.12
N LEU A 573 -27.75 4.29 -12.13
CA LEU A 573 -27.97 4.69 -13.51
C LEU A 573 -29.18 3.94 -14.10
N SER A 574 -30.24 4.68 -14.45
CA SER A 574 -31.52 4.08 -14.84
C SER A 574 -31.73 4.03 -16.37
N SER A 575 -31.02 4.84 -17.14
CA SER A 575 -31.13 4.89 -18.59
C SER A 575 -29.83 5.37 -19.23
N LEU A 576 -29.57 4.91 -20.46
CA LEU A 576 -28.42 5.31 -21.29
C LEU A 576 -28.85 5.49 -22.74
N ASP A 577 -28.43 6.59 -23.36
CA ASP A 577 -28.52 6.75 -24.82
C ASP A 577 -27.20 6.42 -25.48
N LEU A 578 -27.11 5.24 -26.07
CA LEU A 578 -25.92 4.75 -26.79
C LEU A 578 -26.09 4.82 -28.33
N SER A 579 -27.09 5.53 -28.81
CA SER A 579 -27.46 5.57 -30.24
C SER A 579 -26.36 6.11 -31.15
N LYS A 580 -25.39 6.85 -30.60
CA LYS A 580 -24.23 7.43 -31.31
C LYS A 580 -22.93 6.67 -31.10
N PHE A 581 -22.93 5.61 -30.31
CA PHE A 581 -21.71 4.82 -30.12
C PHE A 581 -21.28 4.10 -31.39
N ASN A 582 -20.04 4.26 -31.77
CA ASN A 582 -19.38 3.47 -32.79
C ASN A 582 -18.53 2.38 -32.12
N THR A 583 -18.93 1.13 -32.26
CA THR A 583 -18.24 -0.02 -31.66
C THR A 583 -17.48 -0.88 -32.69
N GLU A 584 -17.32 -0.40 -33.95
CA GLU A 584 -16.70 -1.16 -35.05
C GLU A 584 -15.27 -1.66 -34.75
N LYS A 585 -14.53 -0.93 -33.90
CA LYS A 585 -13.15 -1.28 -33.54
C LYS A 585 -13.03 -1.98 -32.19
N VAL A 586 -14.12 -2.11 -31.46
CA VAL A 586 -14.12 -2.65 -30.10
C VAL A 586 -13.84 -4.14 -30.11
N THR A 587 -12.91 -4.56 -29.26
CA THR A 587 -12.49 -5.96 -29.10
C THR A 587 -12.82 -6.51 -27.72
N ASP A 588 -13.06 -5.66 -26.73
CA ASP A 588 -13.38 -6.03 -25.35
C ASP A 588 -14.57 -5.22 -24.82
N MET A 589 -15.63 -5.91 -24.44
CA MET A 589 -16.85 -5.39 -23.81
C MET A 589 -17.14 -6.09 -22.48
N SER A 590 -16.11 -6.73 -21.87
CA SER A 590 -16.31 -7.43 -20.60
C SER A 590 -16.80 -6.45 -19.52
N GLY A 591 -17.79 -6.86 -18.74
CA GLY A 591 -18.31 -6.06 -17.62
C GLY A 591 -18.90 -4.69 -18.00
N MET A 592 -19.11 -4.38 -19.29
CA MET A 592 -19.47 -3.03 -19.74
C MET A 592 -20.62 -2.41 -18.95
N PHE A 593 -21.60 -3.20 -18.52
CA PHE A 593 -22.76 -2.78 -17.71
C PHE A 593 -22.83 -3.54 -16.39
N TYR A 594 -21.74 -4.14 -15.93
CA TYR A 594 -21.68 -4.88 -14.68
C TYR A 594 -22.24 -4.05 -13.52
N GLY A 595 -23.17 -4.61 -12.75
CA GLY A 595 -23.70 -3.94 -11.55
C GLY A 595 -24.57 -2.69 -11.82
N CYS A 596 -25.04 -2.47 -13.05
CA CYS A 596 -26.01 -1.42 -13.36
C CYS A 596 -27.40 -1.84 -12.88
N GLN A 597 -27.63 -1.87 -11.58
CA GLN A 597 -28.78 -2.50 -10.94
C GLN A 597 -30.12 -1.88 -11.35
N LYS A 598 -30.18 -0.54 -11.53
CA LYS A 598 -31.41 0.20 -11.89
C LYS A 598 -31.62 0.37 -13.38
N LEU A 599 -30.72 -0.12 -14.21
CA LEU A 599 -30.87 -0.03 -15.66
C LEU A 599 -32.00 -0.96 -16.13
N SER A 600 -33.11 -0.37 -16.48
CA SER A 600 -34.33 -1.14 -16.79
C SER A 600 -34.50 -1.49 -18.27
N SER A 601 -33.86 -0.73 -19.15
CA SER A 601 -33.87 -0.96 -20.59
C SER A 601 -32.56 -0.46 -21.22
N LEU A 602 -32.17 -1.10 -22.33
CA LEU A 602 -30.93 -0.76 -23.04
C LEU A 602 -31.09 -1.00 -24.53
N ASP A 603 -30.92 0.03 -25.34
CA ASP A 603 -30.91 -0.06 -26.81
C ASP A 603 -29.47 -0.28 -27.31
N LEU A 604 -29.19 -1.49 -27.79
CA LEU A 604 -27.93 -1.89 -28.38
C LEU A 604 -28.01 -2.08 -29.89
N SER A 605 -29.06 -1.61 -30.57
CA SER A 605 -29.32 -1.83 -32.00
C SER A 605 -28.20 -1.27 -32.91
N LYS A 606 -27.38 -0.35 -32.39
CA LYS A 606 -26.25 0.26 -33.11
C LYS A 606 -24.89 -0.42 -32.84
N PHE A 607 -24.85 -1.36 -31.93
CA PHE A 607 -23.58 -2.02 -31.60
C PHE A 607 -23.13 -2.96 -32.71
N ASN A 608 -21.92 -2.77 -33.19
CA ASN A 608 -21.21 -3.71 -34.04
C ASN A 608 -20.25 -4.54 -33.16
N THR A 609 -20.52 -5.83 -33.06
CA THR A 609 -19.70 -6.72 -32.21
C THR A 609 -18.81 -7.68 -33.01
N GLU A 610 -18.64 -7.44 -34.30
CA GLU A 610 -17.92 -8.34 -35.22
C GLU A 610 -16.47 -8.64 -34.76
N LYS A 611 -15.80 -7.69 -34.09
CA LYS A 611 -14.41 -7.82 -33.64
C LYS A 611 -14.29 -8.16 -32.14
N VAL A 612 -15.42 -8.25 -31.44
CA VAL A 612 -15.39 -8.47 -30.01
C VAL A 612 -14.97 -9.90 -29.68
N THR A 613 -13.98 -10.02 -28.79
CA THR A 613 -13.41 -11.29 -28.35
C THR A 613 -13.77 -11.63 -26.89
N TYR A 614 -14.12 -10.62 -26.09
CA TYR A 614 -14.45 -10.77 -24.67
C TYR A 614 -15.79 -10.09 -24.34
N MET A 615 -16.73 -10.88 -23.78
CA MET A 615 -18.07 -10.43 -23.33
C MET A 615 -18.42 -10.96 -21.93
N SER A 616 -17.42 -11.39 -21.15
CA SER A 616 -17.66 -11.87 -19.79
C SER A 616 -18.32 -10.80 -18.95
N SER A 617 -19.29 -11.17 -18.11
CA SER A 617 -19.95 -10.28 -17.16
C SER A 617 -20.62 -9.03 -17.76
N MET A 618 -20.84 -8.98 -19.09
CA MET A 618 -21.28 -7.75 -19.77
C MET A 618 -22.54 -7.14 -19.18
N PHE A 619 -23.50 -7.96 -18.70
CA PHE A 619 -24.77 -7.54 -18.08
C PHE A 619 -24.93 -8.13 -16.67
N GLU A 620 -23.83 -8.56 -16.04
CA GLU A 620 -23.86 -9.14 -14.71
C GLU A 620 -24.48 -8.15 -13.71
N ASP A 621 -25.39 -8.63 -12.86
CA ASP A 621 -26.15 -7.84 -11.87
C ASP A 621 -26.92 -6.62 -12.41
N CYS A 622 -27.37 -6.65 -13.67
CA CYS A 622 -28.39 -5.75 -14.19
C CYS A 622 -29.78 -6.19 -13.69
N GLN A 623 -30.09 -5.92 -12.42
CA GLN A 623 -31.20 -6.53 -11.70
C GLN A 623 -32.58 -6.09 -12.20
N GLU A 624 -32.72 -4.84 -12.69
CA GLU A 624 -33.99 -4.29 -13.19
C GLU A 624 -34.16 -4.43 -14.72
N LEU A 625 -33.17 -4.99 -15.43
CA LEU A 625 -33.22 -5.17 -16.89
C LEU A 625 -34.22 -6.26 -17.24
N SER A 626 -35.39 -5.84 -17.72
CA SER A 626 -36.53 -6.76 -17.94
C SER A 626 -36.58 -7.38 -19.33
N SER A 627 -35.94 -6.75 -20.31
CA SER A 627 -35.84 -7.22 -21.70
C SER A 627 -34.53 -6.74 -22.34
N LEU A 628 -33.97 -7.54 -23.24
CA LEU A 628 -32.75 -7.22 -23.95
C LEU A 628 -32.77 -7.80 -25.37
N ASP A 629 -32.63 -6.92 -26.37
CA ASP A 629 -32.55 -7.34 -27.78
C ASP A 629 -31.05 -7.39 -28.20
N LEU A 630 -30.58 -8.61 -28.50
CA LEU A 630 -29.23 -8.89 -28.96
C LEU A 630 -29.22 -9.45 -30.41
N SER A 631 -30.27 -9.26 -31.16
CA SER A 631 -30.43 -9.82 -32.51
C SER A 631 -29.37 -9.36 -33.49
N ASN A 632 -28.74 -8.19 -33.26
CA ASN A 632 -27.64 -7.66 -34.08
C ASN A 632 -26.24 -8.10 -33.61
N PHE A 633 -26.12 -8.83 -32.51
CA PHE A 633 -24.78 -9.23 -32.00
C PHE A 633 -24.17 -10.33 -32.88
N ASN A 634 -22.97 -10.07 -33.38
CA ASN A 634 -22.12 -11.07 -34.03
C ASN A 634 -21.08 -11.57 -33.02
N THR A 635 -21.23 -12.80 -32.56
CA THR A 635 -20.38 -13.40 -31.53
C THR A 635 -19.33 -14.38 -32.07
N LYS A 636 -19.10 -14.40 -33.38
CA LYS A 636 -18.21 -15.36 -34.06
C LYS A 636 -16.78 -15.37 -33.49
N GLU A 637 -16.25 -14.21 -33.10
CA GLU A 637 -14.87 -14.08 -32.60
C GLU A 637 -14.78 -14.20 -31.07
N VAL A 638 -15.92 -14.30 -30.38
CA VAL A 638 -15.98 -14.30 -28.91
C VAL A 638 -15.42 -15.59 -28.33
N LYS A 639 -14.56 -15.46 -27.33
CA LYS A 639 -13.87 -16.56 -26.65
C LYS A 639 -14.34 -16.77 -25.21
N GLN A 640 -14.88 -15.74 -24.56
CA GLN A 640 -15.36 -15.78 -23.19
C GLN A 640 -16.73 -15.12 -23.06
N MET A 641 -17.67 -15.81 -22.42
CA MET A 641 -19.05 -15.38 -22.15
C MET A 641 -19.47 -15.76 -20.73
N ASN A 642 -18.51 -16.10 -19.86
CA ASN A 642 -18.85 -16.45 -18.48
C ASN A 642 -19.53 -15.27 -17.78
N SER A 643 -20.49 -15.57 -16.91
CA SER A 643 -21.25 -14.59 -16.12
C SER A 643 -22.02 -13.52 -16.92
N MET A 644 -22.14 -13.65 -18.25
CA MET A 644 -22.65 -12.56 -19.12
C MET A 644 -24.01 -11.99 -18.67
N PHE A 645 -24.89 -12.81 -18.12
CA PHE A 645 -26.25 -12.43 -17.62
C PHE A 645 -26.44 -12.80 -16.14
N LEU A 646 -25.36 -13.05 -15.40
CA LEU A 646 -25.46 -13.39 -13.98
C LEU A 646 -26.27 -12.31 -13.25
N GLY A 647 -27.23 -12.71 -12.42
CA GLY A 647 -27.99 -11.78 -11.58
C GLY A 647 -29.01 -10.91 -12.33
N CYS A 648 -29.27 -11.12 -13.62
CA CYS A 648 -30.33 -10.42 -14.37
C CYS A 648 -31.71 -10.91 -13.89
N SER A 649 -32.08 -10.53 -12.66
CA SER A 649 -33.20 -11.08 -11.93
C SER A 649 -34.58 -10.63 -12.46
N ALA A 650 -34.65 -9.55 -13.26
CA ALA A 650 -35.89 -9.11 -13.90
C ALA A 650 -36.07 -9.61 -15.34
N LEU A 651 -35.07 -10.24 -15.93
CA LEU A 651 -35.07 -10.68 -17.33
C LEU A 651 -36.04 -11.87 -17.50
N THR A 652 -37.12 -11.68 -18.26
CA THR A 652 -38.17 -12.68 -18.39
C THR A 652 -38.00 -13.64 -19.56
N SER A 653 -37.34 -13.14 -20.65
CA SER A 653 -37.06 -13.92 -21.84
C SER A 653 -35.75 -13.44 -22.49
N LEU A 654 -35.05 -14.37 -23.14
CA LEU A 654 -33.82 -14.07 -23.86
C LEU A 654 -33.69 -14.96 -25.10
N ASP A 655 -33.57 -14.34 -26.27
CA ASP A 655 -33.33 -15.06 -27.53
C ASP A 655 -31.86 -14.88 -27.95
N LEU A 656 -31.10 -15.97 -27.91
CA LEU A 656 -29.69 -16.03 -28.32
C LEU A 656 -29.51 -16.91 -29.58
N SER A 657 -30.57 -17.03 -30.37
CA SER A 657 -30.55 -17.86 -31.58
C SER A 657 -29.54 -17.41 -32.65
N ASN A 658 -29.13 -16.13 -32.61
CA ASN A 658 -28.10 -15.59 -33.50
C ASN A 658 -26.65 -15.76 -32.95
N PHE A 659 -26.47 -16.18 -31.68
CA PHE A 659 -25.14 -16.33 -31.10
C PHE A 659 -24.35 -17.48 -31.69
N ASN A 660 -23.18 -17.17 -32.24
CA ASN A 660 -22.19 -18.17 -32.64
C ASN A 660 -21.19 -18.37 -31.51
N THR A 661 -21.24 -19.51 -30.84
CA THR A 661 -20.40 -19.83 -29.70
C THR A 661 -19.25 -20.78 -30.02
N ALA A 662 -18.96 -21.01 -31.32
CA ALA A 662 -17.95 -22.01 -31.74
C ALA A 662 -16.53 -21.77 -31.22
N ASN A 663 -16.21 -20.53 -30.78
CA ASN A 663 -14.91 -20.17 -30.21
C ASN A 663 -14.93 -20.02 -28.70
N VAL A 664 -16.08 -20.16 -28.06
CA VAL A 664 -16.22 -19.94 -26.59
C VAL A 664 -15.66 -21.14 -25.83
N MET A 665 -14.83 -20.83 -24.82
CA MET A 665 -14.20 -21.85 -23.98
C MET A 665 -14.80 -21.90 -22.57
N ASP A 666 -15.40 -20.81 -22.08
CA ASP A 666 -16.02 -20.72 -20.74
C ASP A 666 -17.42 -20.09 -20.84
N MET A 667 -18.41 -20.82 -20.30
CA MET A 667 -19.81 -20.41 -20.17
C MET A 667 -20.28 -20.50 -18.69
N GLY A 668 -19.34 -20.60 -17.75
CA GLY A 668 -19.69 -20.67 -16.33
C GLY A 668 -20.49 -19.46 -15.86
N ASN A 669 -21.45 -19.68 -14.97
CA ASN A 669 -22.32 -18.67 -14.37
C ASN A 669 -23.18 -17.86 -15.38
N MET A 670 -23.22 -18.22 -16.67
CA MET A 670 -23.74 -17.32 -17.72
C MET A 670 -25.17 -16.81 -17.43
N PHE A 671 -26.04 -17.60 -16.80
CA PHE A 671 -27.40 -17.24 -16.41
C PHE A 671 -27.65 -17.45 -14.91
N LEU A 672 -26.62 -17.47 -14.11
CA LEU A 672 -26.73 -17.65 -12.66
C LEU A 672 -27.67 -16.60 -12.05
N ASN A 673 -28.69 -17.05 -11.30
CA ASN A 673 -29.72 -16.21 -10.64
C ASN A 673 -30.60 -15.38 -11.58
N CYS A 674 -30.79 -15.77 -12.86
CA CYS A 674 -31.84 -15.23 -13.70
C CYS A 674 -33.19 -15.81 -13.22
N SER A 675 -33.67 -15.38 -12.07
CA SER A 675 -34.72 -16.06 -11.30
C SER A 675 -36.11 -16.06 -11.94
N VAL A 676 -36.41 -15.07 -12.79
CA VAL A 676 -37.70 -14.93 -13.48
C VAL A 676 -37.62 -15.33 -14.96
N LEU A 677 -36.45 -15.72 -15.44
CA LEU A 677 -36.24 -16.13 -16.82
C LEU A 677 -37.06 -17.39 -17.11
N SER A 678 -38.12 -17.26 -17.92
CA SER A 678 -39.03 -18.33 -18.25
C SER A 678 -38.88 -18.87 -19.67
N SER A 679 -38.25 -18.06 -20.57
CA SER A 679 -37.99 -18.41 -21.97
C SER A 679 -36.57 -18.10 -22.35
N LEU A 680 -35.83 -19.11 -22.79
CA LEU A 680 -34.44 -19.01 -23.22
C LEU A 680 -34.18 -19.80 -24.49
N THR A 681 -33.71 -19.12 -25.56
CA THR A 681 -33.40 -19.78 -26.84
C THR A 681 -31.90 -19.91 -27.03
N LEU A 682 -31.39 -21.17 -27.15
CA LEU A 682 -29.96 -21.50 -27.32
C LEU A 682 -29.73 -22.31 -28.61
N SER A 683 -30.58 -22.17 -29.60
CA SER A 683 -30.63 -23.09 -30.78
C SER A 683 -29.37 -23.18 -31.62
N ASN A 684 -28.50 -22.12 -31.59
CA ASN A 684 -27.26 -22.08 -32.34
C ASN A 684 -25.97 -22.24 -31.49
N PHE A 685 -26.15 -22.59 -30.21
CA PHE A 685 -24.97 -22.76 -29.36
C PHE A 685 -24.14 -23.96 -29.78
N ASN A 686 -22.92 -23.73 -30.14
CA ASN A 686 -21.90 -24.75 -30.36
C ASN A 686 -20.95 -24.77 -29.15
N THR A 687 -21.02 -25.86 -28.39
CA THR A 687 -20.25 -25.99 -27.14
C THR A 687 -19.04 -26.92 -27.25
N GLU A 688 -18.59 -27.24 -28.47
CA GLU A 688 -17.52 -28.22 -28.73
C GLU A 688 -16.17 -27.83 -28.07
N LYS A 689 -15.91 -26.52 -27.91
CA LYS A 689 -14.68 -26.00 -27.29
C LYS A 689 -14.81 -25.66 -25.80
N VAL A 690 -16.03 -25.75 -25.26
CA VAL A 690 -16.30 -25.32 -23.88
C VAL A 690 -15.71 -26.30 -22.88
N GLU A 691 -14.96 -25.79 -21.91
CA GLU A 691 -14.36 -26.56 -20.84
C GLU A 691 -15.08 -26.40 -19.48
N SER A 692 -15.80 -25.27 -19.28
CA SER A 692 -16.52 -24.93 -18.06
C SER A 692 -17.96 -24.51 -18.34
N MET A 693 -18.91 -25.12 -17.61
CA MET A 693 -20.35 -24.81 -17.57
C MET A 693 -20.87 -24.79 -16.12
N GLY A 694 -19.97 -24.62 -15.14
CA GLY A 694 -20.36 -24.59 -13.75
C GLY A 694 -21.36 -23.48 -13.48
N LYS A 695 -22.44 -23.78 -12.73
CA LYS A 695 -23.49 -22.83 -12.34
C LYS A 695 -24.22 -22.14 -13.49
N MET A 696 -24.07 -22.62 -14.74
CA MET A 696 -24.56 -21.91 -15.94
C MET A 696 -26.04 -21.49 -15.82
N PHE A 697 -26.90 -22.32 -15.21
CA PHE A 697 -28.33 -22.06 -15.00
C PHE A 697 -28.72 -22.06 -13.50
N GLU A 698 -27.76 -22.02 -12.56
CA GLU A 698 -28.07 -22.05 -11.13
C GLU A 698 -29.01 -20.91 -10.78
N GLY A 699 -30.10 -21.21 -10.07
CA GLY A 699 -31.09 -20.21 -9.64
C GLY A 699 -32.07 -19.72 -10.73
N CYS A 700 -32.08 -20.29 -11.95
CA CYS A 700 -33.08 -20.01 -12.96
C CYS A 700 -34.42 -20.66 -12.57
N SER A 701 -35.06 -20.15 -11.52
CA SER A 701 -36.16 -20.79 -10.84
C SER A 701 -37.48 -20.78 -11.62
N ALA A 702 -37.63 -19.92 -12.65
CA ALA A 702 -38.81 -19.82 -13.49
C ALA A 702 -38.73 -20.65 -14.76
N LEU A 703 -37.55 -21.18 -15.15
CA LEU A 703 -37.41 -22.02 -16.33
C LEU A 703 -38.16 -23.36 -16.13
N THR A 704 -39.14 -23.64 -16.97
CA THR A 704 -39.89 -24.88 -16.94
C THR A 704 -39.31 -25.96 -17.85
N SER A 705 -38.70 -25.58 -18.95
CA SER A 705 -37.99 -26.47 -19.86
C SER A 705 -36.72 -25.81 -20.40
N LEU A 706 -35.75 -26.64 -20.76
CA LEU A 706 -34.47 -26.18 -21.33
C LEU A 706 -34.06 -27.13 -22.47
N ASP A 707 -33.77 -26.54 -23.62
CA ASP A 707 -33.29 -27.31 -24.80
C ASP A 707 -31.80 -27.19 -24.95
N LEU A 708 -31.08 -28.29 -24.64
CA LEU A 708 -29.64 -28.47 -24.78
C LEU A 708 -29.28 -29.48 -25.89
N SER A 709 -30.21 -29.72 -26.83
CA SER A 709 -29.99 -30.73 -27.87
C SER A 709 -28.78 -30.49 -28.75
N ASN A 710 -28.36 -29.21 -28.85
CA ASN A 710 -27.12 -28.81 -29.60
C ASN A 710 -25.85 -28.91 -28.80
N PHE A 711 -25.91 -29.13 -27.48
CA PHE A 711 -24.73 -29.10 -26.62
C PHE A 711 -23.87 -30.33 -26.86
N ASN A 712 -22.60 -30.07 -27.23
CA ASN A 712 -21.52 -31.05 -27.25
C ASN A 712 -20.60 -30.81 -26.07
N THR A 713 -20.76 -31.66 -25.03
CA THR A 713 -20.06 -31.46 -23.77
C THR A 713 -18.82 -32.39 -23.61
N LYS A 714 -18.28 -32.91 -24.71
CA LYS A 714 -17.17 -33.85 -24.70
C LYS A 714 -15.92 -33.33 -24.00
N LYS A 715 -15.67 -32.02 -24.04
CA LYS A 715 -14.50 -31.36 -23.41
C LYS A 715 -14.79 -30.77 -22.04
N VAL A 716 -16.05 -30.72 -21.63
CA VAL A 716 -16.42 -30.04 -20.37
C VAL A 716 -15.93 -30.82 -19.16
N ARG A 717 -15.23 -30.11 -18.28
CA ARG A 717 -14.67 -30.62 -17.03
C ARG A 717 -15.40 -30.15 -15.80
N TYR A 718 -16.03 -28.97 -15.84
CA TYR A 718 -16.70 -28.35 -14.70
C TYR A 718 -18.18 -28.14 -14.97
N MET A 719 -19.06 -28.85 -14.24
CA MET A 719 -20.52 -28.75 -14.29
C MET A 719 -21.13 -28.61 -12.87
N ALA A 720 -20.32 -28.22 -11.87
CA ALA A 720 -20.84 -28.06 -10.52
C ALA A 720 -22.01 -27.08 -10.49
N SER A 721 -23.09 -27.42 -9.81
CA SER A 721 -24.30 -26.62 -9.65
C SER A 721 -24.95 -26.15 -10.96
N MET A 722 -24.67 -26.76 -12.10
CA MET A 722 -25.11 -26.27 -13.43
C MET A 722 -26.60 -25.94 -13.50
N PHE A 723 -27.49 -26.75 -12.88
CA PHE A 723 -28.95 -26.56 -12.81
C PHE A 723 -29.44 -26.37 -11.37
N ARG A 724 -28.55 -26.14 -10.41
CA ARG A 724 -28.93 -26.02 -9.00
C ARG A 724 -30.04 -24.98 -8.81
N ALA A 725 -31.06 -25.33 -8.00
CA ALA A 725 -32.20 -24.47 -7.67
C ALA A 725 -33.07 -24.03 -8.87
N CYS A 726 -33.00 -24.72 -10.02
CA CYS A 726 -34.02 -24.58 -11.09
C CYS A 726 -35.31 -25.24 -10.68
N SER A 727 -36.02 -24.63 -9.75
CA SER A 727 -37.15 -25.26 -9.03
C SER A 727 -38.39 -25.54 -9.91
N ALA A 728 -38.61 -24.76 -10.97
CA ALA A 728 -39.70 -24.98 -11.91
C ALA A 728 -39.38 -25.98 -13.02
N LEU A 729 -38.10 -26.38 -13.17
CA LEU A 729 -37.65 -27.17 -14.30
C LEU A 729 -38.22 -28.58 -14.27
N THR A 730 -39.00 -28.89 -15.29
CA THR A 730 -39.63 -30.22 -15.45
C THR A 730 -38.93 -31.06 -16.51
N THR A 731 -38.33 -30.42 -17.51
CA THR A 731 -37.77 -31.11 -18.69
C THR A 731 -36.48 -30.44 -19.16
N ILE A 732 -35.44 -31.27 -19.36
CA ILE A 732 -34.20 -30.88 -20.03
C ILE A 732 -34.07 -31.78 -21.27
N TYR A 733 -34.14 -31.19 -22.46
CA TYR A 733 -33.89 -31.92 -23.69
C TYR A 733 -32.40 -31.97 -23.99
N ALA A 734 -31.88 -33.13 -24.34
CA ALA A 734 -30.46 -33.26 -24.71
C ALA A 734 -30.30 -34.35 -25.78
N SER A 735 -29.24 -34.27 -26.56
CA SER A 735 -28.80 -35.30 -27.48
C SER A 735 -27.69 -36.18 -26.91
N ASP A 736 -27.35 -37.23 -27.63
CA ASP A 736 -26.21 -38.10 -27.30
C ASP A 736 -24.85 -37.40 -27.28
N ASN A 737 -24.76 -36.15 -27.76
CA ASN A 737 -23.56 -35.33 -27.69
C ASN A 737 -23.35 -34.71 -26.30
N PHE A 738 -24.36 -34.76 -25.43
CA PHE A 738 -24.21 -34.36 -24.03
C PHE A 738 -23.45 -35.47 -23.25
N LYS A 739 -22.12 -35.37 -23.21
CA LYS A 739 -21.23 -36.36 -22.59
C LYS A 739 -20.68 -35.84 -21.29
N THR A 740 -20.60 -36.70 -20.29
CA THR A 740 -20.05 -36.33 -18.94
C THR A 740 -18.79 -37.09 -18.59
N GLY A 741 -18.18 -37.81 -19.53
CA GLY A 741 -17.02 -38.68 -19.27
C GLY A 741 -15.75 -37.94 -18.87
N GLN A 742 -15.64 -36.63 -19.17
CA GLN A 742 -14.49 -35.78 -18.79
C GLN A 742 -14.79 -34.91 -17.56
N VAL A 743 -15.99 -34.95 -17.01
CA VAL A 743 -16.41 -34.09 -15.90
C VAL A 743 -15.70 -34.49 -14.61
N THR A 744 -14.91 -33.60 -14.07
CA THR A 744 -14.18 -33.79 -12.82
C THR A 744 -14.90 -33.20 -11.61
N ASN A 745 -15.77 -32.19 -11.83
CA ASN A 745 -16.58 -31.60 -10.75
C ASN A 745 -18.02 -31.38 -11.23
N SER A 746 -18.97 -32.03 -10.60
CA SER A 746 -20.42 -31.91 -10.84
C SER A 746 -21.21 -31.80 -9.54
N THR A 747 -20.57 -31.39 -8.44
CA THR A 747 -21.21 -31.32 -7.13
C THR A 747 -22.49 -30.49 -7.19
N GLY A 748 -23.60 -31.08 -6.75
CA GLY A 748 -24.88 -30.39 -6.68
C GLY A 748 -25.48 -29.97 -8.02
N MET A 749 -25.07 -30.58 -9.14
CA MET A 749 -25.48 -30.18 -10.51
C MET A 749 -26.99 -30.02 -10.63
N PHE A 750 -27.81 -30.87 -10.03
CA PHE A 750 -29.28 -30.85 -10.05
C PHE A 750 -29.94 -30.57 -8.69
N TYR A 751 -29.16 -30.16 -7.68
CA TYR A 751 -29.68 -29.93 -6.34
C TYR A 751 -30.82 -28.89 -6.35
N GLY A 752 -31.99 -29.27 -5.81
CA GLY A 752 -33.15 -28.38 -5.77
C GLY A 752 -34.04 -28.38 -7.03
N CYS A 753 -33.73 -29.20 -8.09
CA CYS A 753 -34.56 -29.35 -9.30
C CYS A 753 -35.71 -30.32 -9.05
N LYS A 754 -36.53 -30.08 -8.05
CA LYS A 754 -37.52 -31.02 -7.49
C LYS A 754 -38.61 -31.47 -8.49
N ASN A 755 -38.82 -30.72 -9.55
CA ASN A 755 -39.84 -31.00 -10.56
C ASN A 755 -39.33 -31.86 -11.72
N LEU A 756 -38.01 -32.18 -11.78
CA LEU A 756 -37.50 -33.14 -12.77
C LEU A 756 -38.03 -34.54 -12.46
N LYS A 757 -38.41 -35.26 -13.51
CA LYS A 757 -38.93 -36.64 -13.40
C LYS A 757 -37.90 -37.55 -12.73
N GLY A 758 -38.27 -38.19 -11.65
CA GLY A 758 -37.41 -39.10 -10.90
C GLY A 758 -36.34 -38.44 -10.03
N TYR A 759 -36.48 -37.14 -9.76
CA TYR A 759 -35.57 -36.39 -8.89
C TYR A 759 -35.38 -37.02 -7.50
N SER A 760 -34.17 -36.93 -6.99
CA SER A 760 -33.82 -37.34 -5.62
C SER A 760 -32.65 -36.48 -5.09
N ASP A 761 -32.81 -35.95 -3.87
CA ASP A 761 -31.76 -35.13 -3.23
C ASP A 761 -30.40 -35.86 -3.05
N SER A 762 -30.42 -37.20 -3.07
CA SER A 762 -29.18 -38.01 -2.97
C SER A 762 -28.52 -38.29 -4.33
N LYS A 763 -29.14 -37.88 -5.44
CA LYS A 763 -28.70 -38.19 -6.81
C LYS A 763 -28.62 -36.92 -7.65
N THR A 764 -27.78 -35.98 -7.30
CA THR A 764 -27.72 -34.64 -7.89
C THR A 764 -26.45 -34.39 -8.73
N ASP A 765 -25.68 -35.40 -9.02
CA ASP A 765 -24.42 -35.31 -9.81
C ASP A 765 -24.62 -35.55 -11.31
N HIS A 766 -23.53 -35.45 -12.09
CA HIS A 766 -23.51 -35.62 -13.56
C HIS A 766 -23.97 -37.04 -14.03
N LYS A 767 -23.99 -38.04 -13.15
CA LYS A 767 -24.45 -39.40 -13.52
C LYS A 767 -25.93 -39.41 -13.92
N LYS A 768 -26.70 -38.38 -13.50
CA LYS A 768 -28.09 -38.20 -13.88
C LYS A 768 -28.26 -37.35 -15.15
N ALA A 769 -27.21 -36.80 -15.71
CA ALA A 769 -27.20 -36.03 -16.96
C ALA A 769 -27.19 -36.95 -18.20
N ASN A 770 -28.19 -37.76 -18.34
CA ASN A 770 -28.38 -38.69 -19.47
C ASN A 770 -29.88 -38.95 -19.76
N CYS A 771 -30.12 -39.43 -20.97
CA CYS A 771 -31.47 -39.78 -21.46
C CYS A 771 -31.93 -41.21 -21.15
N GLY A 772 -31.20 -41.98 -20.30
CA GLY A 772 -31.59 -43.32 -19.86
C GLY A 772 -32.77 -43.32 -18.88
N THR A 773 -33.26 -44.54 -18.56
CA THR A 773 -34.42 -44.74 -17.66
C THR A 773 -34.21 -44.10 -16.27
N ASP A 774 -32.96 -44.00 -15.84
CA ASP A 774 -32.55 -43.39 -14.58
C ASP A 774 -32.06 -41.92 -14.71
N GLY A 775 -31.99 -41.36 -15.91
CA GLY A 775 -31.51 -40.00 -16.19
C GLY A 775 -32.61 -38.97 -16.00
N TYR A 776 -32.15 -37.71 -15.83
CA TYR A 776 -33.06 -36.56 -15.75
C TYR A 776 -33.32 -35.86 -17.09
N PHE A 777 -32.64 -36.31 -18.17
CA PHE A 777 -32.80 -35.74 -19.50
C PHE A 777 -33.85 -36.45 -20.30
N THR A 778 -34.54 -35.70 -21.15
CA THR A 778 -35.47 -36.18 -22.15
C THR A 778 -34.75 -36.20 -23.50
N PRO A 779 -34.82 -37.31 -24.29
CA PRO A 779 -34.26 -37.30 -25.65
C PRO A 779 -34.91 -36.24 -26.52
N GLY A 780 -34.09 -35.45 -27.20
CA GLY A 780 -34.58 -34.57 -28.26
C GLY A 780 -35.17 -35.37 -29.41
N CYS A 781 -36.09 -34.81 -30.16
CA CYS A 781 -36.66 -35.44 -31.34
C CYS A 781 -36.30 -34.65 -32.63
N ALA A 782 -36.11 -35.41 -33.71
CA ALA A 782 -35.98 -34.85 -35.03
C ALA A 782 -37.37 -34.68 -35.67
N TYR A 783 -37.62 -33.51 -36.25
CA TYR A 783 -38.86 -33.23 -36.95
C TYR A 783 -38.63 -32.30 -38.13
N ALA A 784 -39.63 -32.18 -39.02
CA ALA A 784 -39.63 -31.24 -40.09
C ALA A 784 -40.82 -30.29 -39.99
N GLU A 785 -40.56 -29.02 -40.24
CA GLU A 785 -41.58 -27.96 -40.33
C GLU A 785 -41.71 -27.51 -41.77
N PHE A 786 -42.93 -27.36 -42.26
CA PHE A 786 -43.22 -26.82 -43.57
C PHE A 786 -43.87 -25.46 -43.48
N ASP A 787 -43.20 -24.42 -44.01
CA ASP A 787 -43.75 -23.09 -44.13
C ASP A 787 -44.49 -22.96 -45.47
N ASN A 788 -45.80 -22.94 -45.38
CA ASN A 788 -46.70 -22.84 -46.55
C ASN A 788 -46.52 -21.49 -47.29
N ALA A 789 -46.14 -20.40 -46.62
CA ALA A 789 -46.00 -19.11 -47.28
C ALA A 789 -44.77 -19.04 -48.18
N THR A 790 -43.65 -19.62 -47.78
CA THR A 790 -42.38 -19.60 -48.49
C THR A 790 -42.12 -20.88 -49.27
N GLY A 791 -42.89 -21.96 -49.04
CA GLY A 791 -42.62 -23.30 -49.56
C GLY A 791 -41.33 -23.91 -48.97
N THR A 792 -40.92 -23.51 -47.75
CA THR A 792 -39.67 -23.97 -47.16
C THR A 792 -39.93 -25.12 -46.20
N LEU A 793 -39.29 -26.28 -46.47
CA LEU A 793 -39.23 -27.41 -45.55
C LEU A 793 -37.96 -27.35 -44.71
N THR A 794 -38.08 -27.15 -43.39
CA THR A 794 -36.96 -27.02 -42.48
C THR A 794 -36.85 -28.24 -41.60
N PHE A 795 -35.71 -28.91 -41.63
CA PHE A 795 -35.38 -30.02 -40.73
C PHE A 795 -34.70 -29.54 -39.49
N ARG A 796 -35.19 -30.02 -38.32
CA ARG A 796 -34.68 -29.64 -37.02
C ARG A 796 -34.50 -30.87 -36.12
N TYR A 797 -33.49 -30.82 -35.27
CA TYR A 797 -33.41 -31.66 -34.09
C TYR A 797 -33.58 -30.76 -32.86
N LYS A 798 -34.74 -30.84 -32.23
CA LYS A 798 -35.07 -29.93 -31.11
C LYS A 798 -35.87 -30.68 -30.04
N GLY A 799 -35.85 -30.16 -28.80
CA GLY A 799 -36.49 -30.82 -27.67
C GLY A 799 -37.97 -31.09 -27.78
N VAL A 800 -38.73 -30.20 -28.37
CA VAL A 800 -40.18 -30.35 -28.53
C VAL A 800 -40.56 -30.17 -29.99
N LYS A 801 -41.31 -31.12 -30.51
CA LYS A 801 -41.92 -31.02 -31.85
C LYS A 801 -43.11 -30.05 -31.76
N PRO A 802 -43.10 -28.92 -32.51
CA PRO A 802 -44.23 -28.01 -32.56
C PRO A 802 -45.52 -28.68 -33.09
N ALA A 803 -46.67 -28.15 -32.69
CA ALA A 803 -47.94 -28.62 -33.26
C ALA A 803 -47.94 -28.40 -34.77
N GLY A 804 -48.23 -29.44 -35.52
CA GLY A 804 -48.23 -29.42 -36.99
C GLY A 804 -46.90 -29.72 -37.68
N ALA A 805 -45.77 -29.88 -36.94
CA ALA A 805 -44.51 -30.33 -37.50
C ALA A 805 -44.56 -31.87 -37.78
N TYR A 806 -43.75 -32.30 -38.77
CA TYR A 806 -43.65 -33.70 -39.15
C TYR A 806 -42.61 -34.44 -38.33
N ASP A 807 -42.94 -35.65 -37.89
CA ASP A 807 -42.00 -36.48 -37.12
C ASP A 807 -41.06 -37.23 -38.11
N LEU A 808 -39.76 -37.21 -37.78
CA LEU A 808 -38.74 -37.90 -38.55
C LEU A 808 -38.39 -39.28 -38.02
N ASN A 809 -38.83 -39.60 -36.81
CA ASN A 809 -38.54 -40.88 -36.15
C ASN A 809 -39.69 -41.89 -36.34
N VAL A 810 -40.40 -41.88 -37.47
CA VAL A 810 -41.47 -42.83 -37.75
C VAL A 810 -40.91 -44.05 -38.45
N GLU A 811 -41.31 -45.24 -37.99
CA GLU A 811 -40.93 -46.52 -38.56
C GLU A 811 -41.49 -46.81 -40.00
N SER A 812 -42.27 -45.87 -40.50
CA SER A 812 -42.89 -45.97 -41.82
C SER A 812 -42.07 -45.18 -42.87
N ASN A 813 -41.99 -45.68 -44.08
CA ASN A 813 -41.32 -45.03 -45.23
C ASN A 813 -42.06 -43.75 -45.72
N ASN A 814 -43.12 -43.27 -45.01
CA ASN A 814 -43.84 -42.06 -45.34
C ASN A 814 -43.50 -40.96 -44.31
N PRO A 815 -42.68 -39.98 -44.70
CA PRO A 815 -42.18 -38.93 -43.77
C PRO A 815 -43.25 -37.88 -43.44
N GLY A 816 -44.50 -38.07 -43.64
CA GLY A 816 -45.59 -37.19 -43.23
C GLY A 816 -45.72 -35.87 -44.00
N TRP A 817 -44.65 -35.34 -44.60
CA TRP A 817 -44.71 -34.17 -45.49
C TRP A 817 -44.88 -34.54 -46.97
N GLU A 818 -45.08 -35.78 -47.31
CA GLU A 818 -45.18 -36.26 -48.71
C GLU A 818 -46.33 -35.59 -49.44
N ASP A 819 -47.42 -35.26 -48.74
CA ASP A 819 -48.53 -34.46 -49.25
C ASP A 819 -48.13 -33.05 -49.70
N GLN A 820 -47.01 -32.51 -49.18
CA GLN A 820 -46.48 -31.17 -49.49
C GLN A 820 -45.39 -31.22 -50.58
N LYS A 821 -45.01 -32.39 -51.10
CA LYS A 821 -43.92 -32.63 -51.99
C LYS A 821 -43.92 -31.72 -53.22
N GLY A 822 -45.07 -31.39 -53.76
CA GLY A 822 -45.23 -30.46 -54.88
C GLY A 822 -45.09 -28.97 -54.51
N ASN A 823 -45.18 -28.64 -53.20
CA ASN A 823 -45.14 -27.28 -52.69
C ASN A 823 -43.77 -26.89 -52.15
N ILE A 824 -42.81 -27.85 -52.01
CA ILE A 824 -41.47 -27.61 -51.49
C ILE A 824 -40.64 -26.85 -52.50
N LYS A 825 -40.27 -25.60 -52.18
CA LYS A 825 -39.40 -24.74 -52.99
C LYS A 825 -37.99 -24.62 -52.42
N LYS A 826 -37.85 -24.87 -51.13
CA LYS A 826 -36.56 -24.78 -50.42
C LYS A 826 -36.50 -25.82 -49.30
N VAL A 827 -35.34 -26.42 -49.10
CA VAL A 827 -35.03 -27.31 -48.02
C VAL A 827 -33.92 -26.73 -47.17
N VAL A 828 -34.11 -26.69 -45.88
CA VAL A 828 -33.18 -26.13 -44.90
C VAL A 828 -32.89 -27.14 -43.79
N PHE A 829 -31.65 -27.41 -43.52
CA PHE A 829 -31.19 -28.21 -42.36
C PHE A 829 -30.56 -27.26 -41.36
N LEU A 830 -31.17 -27.08 -40.21
CA LEU A 830 -30.73 -26.12 -39.15
C LEU A 830 -29.90 -26.76 -38.02
N SER A 831 -29.76 -28.07 -38.03
CA SER A 831 -28.87 -28.83 -37.16
C SER A 831 -28.21 -29.97 -37.96
N LEU A 832 -26.98 -30.37 -37.59
CA LEU A 832 -26.36 -31.58 -38.17
C LEU A 832 -27.17 -32.80 -37.75
N ILE A 833 -28.13 -33.16 -38.60
CA ILE A 833 -28.83 -34.43 -38.49
C ILE A 833 -27.88 -35.46 -39.08
N HIS A 834 -27.18 -36.23 -38.25
CA HIS A 834 -26.63 -37.51 -38.71
C HIS A 834 -27.80 -38.47 -38.88
N ILE A 835 -28.24 -38.58 -40.11
CA ILE A 835 -29.19 -39.63 -40.53
C ILE A 835 -28.46 -40.96 -40.57
#